data_a84b1b430c03c02b279082bf0884928f
#
_entry.id   a84b1b430c03c02b279082bf0884928f
#
_cell.length_a   1.000
_cell.length_b   1.000
_cell.length_c   1.000
_cell.angle_alpha   90.00
_cell.angle_beta   90.00
_cell.angle_gamma   90.00
#
_symmetry.space_group_name_H-M   'P 1'
#
loop_
_entity.id
_entity.type
_entity.pdbx_description
1 polymer ?
#
loop_
_entity_poly.entity_id
_entity_poly.type
_entity_poly.pdbx_seq_one_letter_code
_entity_poly.pdbx_strand_id
1 'polypeptide(L)'
;MKNLKLKLTFLSLCAFATAAHAQQVKGNSVLYTSSQGNMRIEMCSESMFRVTKVPAQQMPDNEKWMVVNYNFPQVNFSVDGKQIKTSKLQVSIQEAPWRIQVADASGKVLYEELTSGCKDSIYNEVKMNPDEHFFGFGERMDRIDQRGQRVHLNVELGRGSKPAVGGKDILRANYCPVPLMLSNKGYAVFFHTAVPNDWDMGWTNNDKYSFSAPGGDNDYYFIYGEQLEALIHSYQQLTGVAPLMPRAAYGLHIGSYSGGTWHHESKANDTYVVNLIDRLRQEKIPFDMMWLDSTWRLFAKLGNGGCTFEFQDQFKDPKGMIDHAYKNHVAMFGLHIRSLVDNGKRNNLLTTAQKKGLTIQDGGTNAIINFFDDKAVDWWWKNAAKKVTDLGAKFFKTDVGSALNYNNPNIEQKAAHNLFPIAYAKAPYENFAKLNGQRGFDHTREGYAGIQRYPFIWAGDWGSEWQWFEPIIRGGINIGLSGVGYWSHCMGGFEQYSAYDTDLYLRWVQMGMFSPVSILFGMDHPRYHAPWTYGEEAQKIFIQYDSLRYALLPYIYTSAWDMYKTSRPLMTPLFYDHLQDVNTYQISDQYMFGRDMMVCPVTVKNALSRPVYFPGGDWLDFWTGERISGRQYKSFLTPIEIMPIFLRRGAIIPRQEAMQYVDERPNTNISLLIYPSEHSVYEMYEDDGKSLDYQKGVYAVTKMESRLAQNEWILNITTPKGDYKPVSHYYSVSVYLDKKPKLVTVAGKFVDGWKYDEKLRLLTFDAGEGDMEVLSLIHI
;
A
#
# COMPACT_ATOMS: atom_id res chain seq x y z
N MET A 1 89.34 -42.85 -12.66
CA MET A 1 88.16 -43.38 -13.16
C MET A 1 87.12 -42.26 -13.02
N LYS A 2 86.87 -41.65 -14.18
CA LYS A 2 86.36 -40.28 -14.24
C LYS A 2 84.84 -40.26 -14.34
N ASN A 3 84.15 -39.50 -13.41
CA ASN A 3 82.74 -39.24 -13.42
C ASN A 3 82.35 -38.10 -14.41
N LEU A 4 81.49 -38.44 -15.35
CA LEU A 4 80.85 -37.49 -16.26
C LEU A 4 79.52 -36.97 -15.65
N LYS A 5 79.47 -35.71 -15.30
CA LYS A 5 78.28 -35.05 -14.84
C LYS A 5 77.48 -34.49 -16.04
N LEU A 6 76.33 -35.04 -16.29
CA LEU A 6 75.34 -34.53 -17.24
C LEU A 6 74.58 -33.39 -16.58
N LYS A 7 74.64 -32.18 -17.14
CA LYS A 7 73.79 -31.05 -16.75
C LYS A 7 72.48 -31.16 -17.53
N LEU A 8 71.38 -31.44 -16.83
CA LEU A 8 70.04 -31.23 -17.35
C LEU A 8 69.67 -29.81 -17.15
N THR A 9 69.42 -29.07 -18.21
CA THR A 9 68.88 -27.75 -18.24
C THR A 9 67.36 -27.89 -18.22
N PHE A 10 66.70 -27.55 -17.08
CA PHE A 10 65.23 -27.41 -16.99
C PHE A 10 64.81 -26.11 -17.67
N LEU A 11 64.18 -26.24 -18.86
CA LEU A 11 63.36 -25.14 -19.41
C LEU A 11 62.06 -25.03 -18.56
N SER A 12 61.98 -24.01 -17.75
CA SER A 12 60.74 -23.64 -17.08
C SER A 12 59.79 -23.06 -18.13
N LEU A 13 58.83 -23.85 -18.57
CA LEU A 13 57.67 -23.35 -19.30
C LEU A 13 56.80 -22.59 -18.29
N CYS A 14 56.88 -21.27 -18.28
CA CYS A 14 55.85 -20.42 -17.66
C CYS A 14 54.58 -20.58 -18.51
N ALA A 15 53.71 -21.49 -18.11
CA ALA A 15 52.34 -21.51 -18.57
C ALA A 15 51.66 -20.26 -17.95
N PHE A 16 51.55 -19.20 -18.73
CA PHE A 16 50.55 -18.18 -18.45
C PHE A 16 49.20 -18.87 -18.53
N ALA A 17 48.63 -19.23 -17.36
CA ALA A 17 47.23 -19.55 -17.25
C ALA A 17 46.48 -18.29 -17.60
N THR A 18 46.06 -18.12 -18.83
CA THR A 18 45.02 -17.21 -19.21
C THR A 18 43.81 -17.66 -18.43
N ALA A 19 43.41 -16.86 -17.44
CA ALA A 19 42.13 -17.07 -16.72
C ALA A 19 41.05 -17.14 -17.80
N ALA A 20 40.57 -18.34 -18.09
CA ALA A 20 39.53 -18.55 -19.08
C ALA A 20 38.27 -17.82 -18.54
N HIS A 21 37.82 -16.79 -19.24
CA HIS A 21 36.52 -16.19 -19.00
C HIS A 21 35.47 -17.26 -19.31
N ALA A 22 34.91 -17.87 -18.26
CA ALA A 22 33.91 -18.90 -18.40
C ALA A 22 32.51 -18.27 -18.36
N GLN A 23 31.77 -18.48 -19.44
CA GLN A 23 30.36 -18.21 -19.52
C GLN A 23 29.60 -19.53 -19.44
N GLN A 24 28.62 -19.62 -18.57
CA GLN A 24 27.77 -20.79 -18.41
C GLN A 24 26.31 -20.41 -18.45
N VAL A 25 25.53 -21.04 -19.33
CA VAL A 25 24.05 -20.89 -19.40
C VAL A 25 23.40 -22.12 -18.78
N LYS A 26 22.52 -21.92 -17.82
CA LYS A 26 21.73 -22.97 -17.15
C LYS A 26 20.31 -22.51 -16.89
N GLY A 27 19.33 -23.10 -17.59
CA GLY A 27 17.93 -22.65 -17.50
C GLY A 27 17.81 -21.19 -17.87
N ASN A 28 17.18 -20.40 -16.99
CA ASN A 28 17.02 -18.95 -17.15
C ASN A 28 18.26 -18.13 -16.74
N SER A 29 19.36 -18.76 -16.30
CA SER A 29 20.51 -18.06 -15.73
C SER A 29 21.73 -18.10 -16.66
N VAL A 30 22.45 -16.97 -16.71
CA VAL A 30 23.75 -16.83 -17.36
C VAL A 30 24.77 -16.42 -16.31
N LEU A 31 25.79 -17.25 -16.09
CA LEU A 31 26.86 -16.96 -15.14
C LEU A 31 28.13 -16.53 -15.91
N TYR A 32 28.69 -15.41 -15.54
CA TYR A 32 29.95 -14.88 -16.00
C TYR A 32 30.98 -14.95 -14.87
N THR A 33 32.17 -15.49 -15.15
CA THR A 33 33.28 -15.62 -14.19
C THR A 33 34.52 -14.89 -14.70
N SER A 34 35.15 -14.10 -13.85
CA SER A 34 36.42 -13.41 -14.13
C SER A 34 37.29 -13.32 -12.88
N SER A 35 38.50 -12.75 -13.02
CA SER A 35 39.37 -12.42 -11.88
C SER A 35 38.78 -11.35 -10.94
N GLN A 36 37.76 -10.62 -11.36
CA GLN A 36 37.05 -9.58 -10.60
C GLN A 36 35.86 -10.15 -9.80
N GLY A 37 35.60 -11.46 -9.90
CA GLY A 37 34.45 -12.12 -9.28
C GLY A 37 33.46 -12.68 -10.28
N ASN A 38 32.29 -13.05 -9.77
CA ASN A 38 31.24 -13.65 -10.56
C ASN A 38 30.05 -12.70 -10.70
N MET A 39 29.40 -12.70 -11.88
CA MET A 39 28.14 -12.06 -12.11
C MET A 39 27.13 -13.05 -12.69
N ARG A 40 25.97 -13.17 -12.06
CA ARG A 40 24.83 -13.95 -12.58
C ARG A 40 23.75 -12.99 -13.05
N ILE A 41 23.22 -13.25 -14.24
CA ILE A 41 21.99 -12.65 -14.76
C ILE A 41 20.95 -13.76 -14.87
N GLU A 42 19.83 -13.61 -14.18
CA GLU A 42 18.75 -14.58 -14.12
C GLU A 42 17.48 -13.96 -14.70
N MET A 43 17.04 -14.48 -15.85
CA MET A 43 15.85 -13.98 -16.54
C MET A 43 14.59 -14.45 -15.81
N CYS A 44 13.79 -13.51 -15.28
CA CYS A 44 12.50 -13.79 -14.63
C CYS A 44 11.36 -13.77 -15.65
N SER A 45 11.46 -12.88 -16.66
CA SER A 45 10.56 -12.79 -17.80
C SER A 45 11.31 -12.15 -18.98
N GLU A 46 10.64 -11.94 -20.11
CA GLU A 46 11.23 -11.21 -21.24
C GLU A 46 11.52 -9.71 -20.93
N SER A 47 10.93 -9.18 -19.84
CA SER A 47 11.05 -7.78 -19.41
C SER A 47 11.63 -7.59 -18.00
N MET A 48 12.01 -8.67 -17.31
CA MET A 48 12.54 -8.61 -15.95
C MET A 48 13.65 -9.61 -15.74
N PHE A 49 14.74 -9.19 -15.10
CA PHE A 49 15.85 -10.06 -14.73
C PHE A 49 16.51 -9.62 -13.42
N ARG A 50 17.15 -10.56 -12.74
CA ARG A 50 17.97 -10.36 -11.54
C ARG A 50 19.44 -10.29 -11.91
N VAL A 51 20.18 -9.39 -11.30
CA VAL A 51 21.65 -9.27 -11.39
C VAL A 51 22.23 -9.51 -10.01
N THR A 52 23.13 -10.48 -9.90
CA THR A 52 23.88 -10.75 -8.67
C THR A 52 25.36 -10.67 -8.97
N LYS A 53 26.11 -9.79 -8.28
CA LYS A 53 27.55 -9.62 -8.40
C LYS A 53 28.21 -9.98 -7.07
N VAL A 54 29.19 -10.89 -7.08
CA VAL A 54 29.91 -11.33 -5.87
C VAL A 54 31.42 -11.31 -6.12
N PRO A 55 32.25 -11.00 -5.09
CA PRO A 55 33.70 -10.85 -5.27
C PRO A 55 34.42 -12.14 -5.62
N ALA A 56 33.94 -13.29 -5.17
CA ALA A 56 34.44 -14.62 -5.53
C ALA A 56 33.51 -15.73 -5.01
N GLN A 57 33.47 -16.84 -5.73
CA GLN A 57 33.14 -18.20 -5.33
C GLN A 57 31.69 -18.60 -5.32
N GLN A 58 30.83 -18.17 -4.39
CA GLN A 58 29.50 -18.73 -4.27
C GLN A 58 28.44 -17.65 -4.41
N MET A 59 27.42 -17.94 -5.21
CA MET A 59 26.24 -17.10 -5.27
C MET A 59 25.44 -17.20 -3.96
N PRO A 60 24.86 -16.10 -3.47
CA PRO A 60 24.07 -16.14 -2.24
C PRO A 60 22.83 -17.04 -2.39
N ASP A 61 22.40 -17.60 -1.27
CA ASP A 61 21.13 -18.28 -1.17
C ASP A 61 19.96 -17.29 -1.30
N ASN A 62 18.81 -17.77 -1.76
CA ASN A 62 17.61 -16.98 -1.84
C ASN A 62 17.04 -16.70 -0.43
N GLU A 63 16.82 -15.43 -0.10
CA GLU A 63 16.07 -15.06 1.08
C GLU A 63 14.56 -15.29 0.86
N LYS A 64 13.74 -15.29 1.93
CA LYS A 64 12.33 -15.68 1.87
C LYS A 64 11.35 -14.62 2.41
N TRP A 65 11.84 -13.46 2.80
CA TRP A 65 11.04 -12.44 3.47
C TRP A 65 10.58 -11.33 2.52
N MET A 66 11.48 -10.81 1.69
CA MET A 66 11.14 -9.80 0.67
C MET A 66 10.60 -10.49 -0.59
N VAL A 67 11.41 -11.37 -1.19
CA VAL A 67 11.04 -12.10 -2.39
C VAL A 67 10.52 -13.49 -2.01
N VAL A 68 9.34 -13.82 -2.51
CA VAL A 68 8.66 -15.12 -2.25
C VAL A 68 8.53 -15.98 -3.50
N ASN A 69 8.83 -15.43 -4.66
CA ASN A 69 8.81 -16.15 -5.92
C ASN A 69 10.15 -16.04 -6.63
N TYR A 70 10.86 -17.16 -6.70
CA TYR A 70 12.11 -17.35 -7.46
C TYR A 70 11.94 -18.32 -8.62
N ASN A 71 10.76 -18.91 -8.78
CA ASN A 71 10.49 -19.92 -9.80
C ASN A 71 9.70 -19.28 -10.94
N PHE A 72 10.41 -18.98 -12.01
CA PHE A 72 9.81 -18.41 -13.22
C PHE A 72 9.76 -19.48 -14.33
N PRO A 73 8.75 -19.43 -15.21
CA PRO A 73 8.72 -20.24 -16.42
C PRO A 73 9.99 -20.06 -17.25
N GLN A 74 10.28 -21.02 -18.11
CA GLN A 74 11.40 -20.89 -19.05
C GLN A 74 11.19 -19.65 -19.93
N VAL A 75 12.16 -18.73 -19.89
CA VAL A 75 12.16 -17.49 -20.68
C VAL A 75 12.84 -17.76 -22.03
N ASN A 76 12.29 -17.20 -23.10
CA ASN A 76 12.92 -17.27 -24.40
C ASN A 76 13.95 -16.14 -24.55
N PHE A 77 15.23 -16.47 -24.55
CA PHE A 77 16.31 -15.51 -24.73
C PHE A 77 17.48 -16.15 -25.48
N SER A 78 18.31 -15.35 -26.13
CA SER A 78 19.55 -15.74 -26.77
C SER A 78 20.75 -15.14 -26.06
N VAL A 79 21.88 -15.82 -26.12
CA VAL A 79 23.15 -15.34 -25.55
C VAL A 79 24.19 -15.39 -26.66
N ASP A 80 24.81 -14.25 -26.95
CA ASP A 80 25.92 -14.11 -27.87
C ASP A 80 27.08 -13.40 -27.16
N GLY A 81 28.04 -14.18 -26.67
CA GLY A 81 29.12 -13.67 -25.82
C GLY A 81 28.60 -12.88 -24.62
N LYS A 82 28.86 -11.59 -24.60
CA LYS A 82 28.44 -10.66 -23.54
C LYS A 82 27.14 -9.92 -23.83
N GLN A 83 26.32 -10.47 -24.73
CA GLN A 83 24.97 -9.96 -25.01
C GLN A 83 23.90 -10.98 -24.69
N ILE A 84 22.87 -10.58 -23.98
CA ILE A 84 21.63 -11.34 -23.75
C ILE A 84 20.48 -10.59 -24.40
N LYS A 85 19.66 -11.29 -25.19
CA LYS A 85 18.50 -10.68 -25.88
C LYS A 85 17.24 -11.48 -25.62
N THR A 86 16.17 -10.76 -25.28
CA THR A 86 14.79 -11.25 -25.24
C THR A 86 13.98 -10.55 -26.35
N SER A 87 12.68 -10.80 -26.43
CA SER A 87 11.79 -10.02 -27.32
C SER A 87 11.62 -8.57 -26.88
N LYS A 88 11.94 -8.23 -25.64
CA LYS A 88 11.73 -6.90 -25.03
C LYS A 88 13.03 -6.15 -24.73
N LEU A 89 14.11 -6.84 -24.38
CA LEU A 89 15.33 -6.24 -23.85
C LEU A 89 16.58 -6.76 -24.53
N GLN A 90 17.60 -5.90 -24.58
CA GLN A 90 18.98 -6.23 -24.92
C GLN A 90 19.87 -5.84 -23.73
N VAL A 91 20.58 -6.82 -23.14
CA VAL A 91 21.49 -6.61 -22.02
C VAL A 91 22.91 -6.81 -22.49
N SER A 92 23.75 -5.79 -22.45
CA SER A 92 25.17 -5.83 -22.77
C SER A 92 25.98 -5.82 -21.49
N ILE A 93 26.97 -6.72 -21.40
CA ILE A 93 27.80 -6.93 -20.21
C ILE A 93 29.21 -6.39 -20.45
N GLN A 94 29.78 -5.70 -19.47
CA GLN A 94 31.16 -5.23 -19.45
C GLN A 94 31.86 -5.75 -18.19
N GLU A 95 33.18 -6.01 -18.32
CA GLU A 95 34.03 -6.45 -17.21
C GLU A 95 34.93 -5.31 -16.71
N ALA A 96 35.52 -5.51 -15.52
CA ALA A 96 36.56 -4.70 -14.92
C ALA A 96 36.18 -3.23 -14.65
N PRO A 97 35.20 -2.93 -13.79
CA PRO A 97 34.34 -3.80 -13.01
C PRO A 97 33.17 -4.37 -13.81
N TRP A 98 32.45 -5.35 -13.26
CA TRP A 98 31.21 -5.87 -13.84
C TRP A 98 30.15 -4.78 -13.94
N ARG A 99 29.64 -4.51 -15.14
CA ARG A 99 28.62 -3.50 -15.45
C ARG A 99 27.67 -4.04 -16.49
N ILE A 100 26.44 -3.54 -16.47
CA ILE A 100 25.46 -3.82 -17.51
C ILE A 100 24.98 -2.54 -18.17
N GLN A 101 24.61 -2.64 -19.44
CA GLN A 101 23.81 -1.66 -20.15
C GLN A 101 22.55 -2.38 -20.67
N VAL A 102 21.40 -1.78 -20.47
CA VAL A 102 20.12 -2.33 -20.90
C VAL A 102 19.48 -1.39 -21.91
N ALA A 103 19.10 -1.96 -23.05
CA ALA A 103 18.31 -1.27 -24.07
C ALA A 103 16.99 -2.02 -24.29
N ASP A 104 15.98 -1.31 -24.80
CA ASP A 104 14.75 -1.95 -25.27
C ASP A 104 14.97 -2.69 -26.61
N ALA A 105 13.91 -3.32 -27.11
CA ALA A 105 13.98 -4.07 -28.36
C ALA A 105 14.33 -3.19 -29.58
N SER A 106 14.08 -1.87 -29.54
CA SER A 106 14.45 -0.91 -30.58
C SER A 106 15.92 -0.49 -30.54
N GLY A 107 16.63 -0.82 -29.45
CA GLY A 107 18.01 -0.41 -29.19
C GLY A 107 18.14 0.91 -28.44
N LYS A 108 17.05 1.49 -27.96
CA LYS A 108 17.08 2.68 -27.09
C LYS A 108 17.61 2.28 -25.71
N VAL A 109 18.72 2.92 -25.28
CA VAL A 109 19.30 2.68 -23.98
C VAL A 109 18.39 3.21 -22.87
N LEU A 110 18.02 2.35 -21.95
CA LEU A 110 17.17 2.63 -20.78
C LEU A 110 18.01 2.81 -19.51
N TYR A 111 19.07 2.01 -19.35
CA TYR A 111 19.87 1.92 -18.13
C TYR A 111 21.32 1.63 -18.50
N GLU A 112 22.27 2.36 -17.90
CA GLU A 112 23.70 2.21 -18.18
C GLU A 112 24.50 2.36 -16.89
N GLU A 113 25.07 1.28 -16.38
CA GLU A 113 25.99 1.35 -15.25
C GLU A 113 27.34 1.98 -15.67
N LEU A 114 27.76 2.98 -14.92
CA LEU A 114 29.06 3.65 -15.07
C LEU A 114 30.14 2.90 -14.30
N THR A 115 29.82 2.46 -13.08
CA THR A 115 30.68 1.65 -12.23
C THR A 115 29.88 0.87 -11.21
N SER A 116 30.45 -0.19 -10.64
CA SER A 116 29.86 -0.96 -9.54
C SER A 116 30.91 -1.61 -8.67
N GLY A 117 30.57 -1.90 -7.41
CA GLY A 117 31.39 -2.62 -6.44
C GLY A 117 30.60 -3.69 -5.70
N CYS A 118 31.28 -4.78 -5.32
CA CYS A 118 30.68 -5.90 -4.61
C CYS A 118 31.61 -6.53 -3.57
N LYS A 119 32.61 -5.79 -3.06
CA LYS A 119 33.61 -6.33 -2.13
C LYS A 119 33.54 -5.66 -0.75
N ASP A 120 34.13 -4.50 -0.60
CA ASP A 120 34.22 -3.81 0.70
C ASP A 120 32.98 -2.94 0.99
N SER A 121 32.29 -2.55 -0.06
CA SER A 121 30.99 -1.89 -0.07
C SER A 121 30.23 -2.26 -1.34
N ILE A 122 28.91 -2.28 -1.22
CA ILE A 122 28.02 -2.54 -2.35
C ILE A 122 27.62 -1.19 -2.93
N TYR A 123 27.86 -0.96 -4.22
CA TYR A 123 27.42 0.23 -4.91
C TYR A 123 27.25 0.01 -6.41
N ASN A 124 26.33 0.78 -6.98
CA ASN A 124 26.16 0.90 -8.44
C ASN A 124 25.95 2.37 -8.75
N GLU A 125 26.73 2.92 -9.68
CA GLU A 125 26.52 4.24 -10.25
C GLU A 125 25.96 4.08 -11.66
N VAL A 126 24.89 4.79 -11.95
CA VAL A 126 24.10 4.69 -13.17
C VAL A 126 23.99 6.05 -13.83
N LYS A 127 24.15 6.11 -15.14
CA LYS A 127 23.96 7.31 -15.93
C LYS A 127 22.49 7.76 -15.84
N MET A 128 22.30 9.05 -15.63
CA MET A 128 20.98 9.67 -15.53
C MET A 128 20.70 10.53 -16.75
N ASN A 129 19.50 10.40 -17.33
CA ASN A 129 19.06 11.29 -18.42
C ASN A 129 18.65 12.67 -17.88
N PRO A 130 18.82 13.75 -18.65
CA PRO A 130 18.49 15.10 -18.20
C PRO A 130 17.03 15.30 -17.78
N ASP A 131 16.10 14.56 -18.39
CA ASP A 131 14.65 14.60 -18.16
C ASP A 131 14.13 13.34 -17.44
N GLU A 132 14.99 12.68 -16.67
CA GLU A 132 14.64 11.49 -15.90
C GLU A 132 14.17 11.87 -14.49
N HIS A 133 13.07 11.29 -14.06
CA HIS A 133 12.45 11.48 -12.76
C HIS A 133 12.23 10.14 -12.05
N PHE A 134 12.25 10.16 -10.72
CA PHE A 134 12.31 8.95 -9.91
C PHE A 134 11.27 8.96 -8.82
N PHE A 135 10.58 7.82 -8.63
CA PHE A 135 9.47 7.67 -7.71
C PHE A 135 9.62 6.37 -6.90
N GLY A 136 8.79 6.20 -5.87
CA GLY A 136 8.77 5.01 -5.03
C GLY A 136 9.47 5.20 -3.69
N PHE A 137 10.36 4.27 -3.29
CA PHE A 137 11.16 4.26 -2.06
C PHE A 137 10.37 4.05 -0.75
N GLY A 138 9.13 3.55 -0.82
CA GLY A 138 8.29 3.32 0.34
C GLY A 138 7.47 4.52 0.77
N GLU A 139 7.13 4.60 2.04
CA GLU A 139 6.29 5.65 2.63
C GLU A 139 7.06 6.96 2.83
N ARG A 140 7.40 7.62 1.72
CA ARG A 140 8.10 8.90 1.74
C ARG A 140 7.13 10.06 1.91
N MET A 141 7.34 10.89 2.92
CA MET A 141 6.50 12.04 3.22
C MET A 141 7.15 13.37 2.83
N ASP A 142 8.39 13.34 2.33
CA ASP A 142 9.15 14.50 1.87
C ASP A 142 8.74 14.98 0.47
N ARG A 143 8.85 14.11 -0.55
CA ARG A 143 8.54 14.42 -1.95
C ARG A 143 7.96 13.19 -2.65
N ILE A 144 7.29 13.41 -3.78
CA ILE A 144 6.88 12.34 -4.69
C ILE A 144 8.02 12.07 -5.70
N ASP A 145 8.48 13.10 -6.39
CA ASP A 145 9.65 13.01 -7.27
C ASP A 145 10.94 13.16 -6.47
N GLN A 146 11.75 12.12 -6.47
CA GLN A 146 13.00 12.06 -5.72
C GLN A 146 14.22 12.53 -6.51
N ARG A 147 14.04 13.06 -7.75
CA ARG A 147 15.16 13.65 -8.49
C ARG A 147 15.85 14.75 -7.67
N GLY A 148 17.19 14.73 -7.62
CA GLY A 148 17.99 15.68 -6.86
C GLY A 148 17.94 15.46 -5.35
N GLN A 149 17.52 14.28 -4.85
CA GLN A 149 17.46 13.95 -3.43
C GLN A 149 18.49 12.87 -3.06
N ARG A 150 18.81 12.80 -1.77
CA ARG A 150 19.40 11.64 -1.12
C ARG A 150 18.31 10.91 -0.36
N VAL A 151 18.20 9.61 -0.56
CA VAL A 151 17.21 8.76 0.07
C VAL A 151 17.92 7.71 0.91
N HIS A 152 17.70 7.74 2.21
CA HIS A 152 18.15 6.69 3.14
C HIS A 152 17.01 5.75 3.45
N LEU A 153 17.22 4.45 3.33
CA LEU A 153 16.22 3.42 3.57
C LEU A 153 16.64 2.52 4.73
N ASN A 154 15.97 2.70 5.86
CA ASN A 154 16.08 1.91 7.07
C ASN A 154 14.80 2.08 7.87
N VAL A 155 14.24 1.01 8.44
CA VAL A 155 13.01 1.10 9.24
C VAL A 155 13.26 1.90 10.50
N GLU A 156 12.67 3.09 10.61
CA GLU A 156 12.86 4.00 11.74
C GLU A 156 11.71 5.02 11.88
N LEU A 157 11.59 5.58 13.08
CA LEU A 157 10.47 6.46 13.45
C LEU A 157 10.56 7.90 12.90
N GLY A 158 11.48 8.21 11.99
CA GLY A 158 11.63 9.56 11.45
C GLY A 158 12.05 10.59 12.49
N ARG A 159 12.87 10.23 13.47
CA ARG A 159 13.41 11.16 14.47
C ARG A 159 14.42 12.09 13.83
N GLY A 160 14.27 13.39 14.04
CA GLY A 160 15.15 14.40 13.47
C GLY A 160 15.44 15.55 14.41
N SER A 161 16.42 16.36 14.02
CA SER A 161 16.66 17.66 14.63
C SER A 161 15.71 18.68 14.01
N LYS A 162 15.25 19.60 14.79
CA LYS A 162 14.30 20.70 14.52
C LYS A 162 14.03 21.08 13.05
N PRO A 163 12.76 21.44 12.73
CA PRO A 163 11.67 21.57 13.67
C PRO A 163 10.89 20.24 13.80
N ALA A 164 11.14 19.50 14.89
CA ALA A 164 10.41 18.28 15.16
C ALA A 164 9.46 18.51 16.34
N VAL A 165 8.20 18.18 16.19
CA VAL A 165 7.23 18.18 17.29
C VAL A 165 7.29 16.79 17.94
N GLY A 166 7.34 16.73 19.26
CA GLY A 166 7.49 15.47 19.98
C GLY A 166 8.78 14.68 19.64
N GLY A 167 9.80 15.33 19.06
CA GLY A 167 11.05 14.70 18.65
C GLY A 167 10.97 13.94 17.32
N LYS A 168 9.91 14.13 16.53
CA LYS A 168 9.70 13.49 15.23
C LYS A 168 9.77 14.52 14.10
N ASP A 169 10.33 14.11 12.97
CA ASP A 169 10.38 14.90 11.73
C ASP A 169 9.72 14.09 10.61
N ILE A 170 8.54 14.50 10.18
CA ILE A 170 7.76 13.80 9.17
C ILE A 170 8.48 13.69 7.82
N LEU A 171 9.30 14.69 7.48
CA LEU A 171 10.06 14.67 6.22
C LEU A 171 11.21 13.65 6.23
N ARG A 172 11.53 13.09 7.40
CA ARG A 172 12.50 12.01 7.59
C ARG A 172 11.85 10.70 8.02
N ALA A 173 10.52 10.60 7.91
CA ALA A 173 9.80 9.39 8.21
C ALA A 173 10.29 8.21 7.35
N ASN A 174 10.50 7.08 7.97
CA ASN A 174 10.98 5.85 7.36
C ASN A 174 10.27 4.63 7.98
N TYR A 175 8.97 4.74 8.23
CA TYR A 175 8.20 3.65 8.82
C TYR A 175 8.13 2.43 7.92
N CYS A 176 7.99 2.65 6.61
CA CYS A 176 7.92 1.58 5.62
C CYS A 176 8.78 1.92 4.39
N PRO A 177 10.13 1.86 4.52
CA PRO A 177 11.02 2.01 3.38
C PRO A 177 10.93 0.79 2.47
N VAL A 178 10.96 1.02 1.16
CA VAL A 178 10.99 -0.05 0.15
C VAL A 178 12.08 0.29 -0.86
N PRO A 179 13.09 -0.56 -1.06
CA PRO A 179 14.20 -0.29 -1.98
C PRO A 179 13.81 -0.53 -3.44
N LEU A 180 12.68 0.05 -3.85
CA LEU A 180 12.12 0.04 -5.21
C LEU A 180 12.10 1.45 -5.76
N MET A 181 12.85 1.70 -6.81
CA MET A 181 12.87 2.93 -7.58
C MET A 181 12.16 2.73 -8.92
N LEU A 182 11.25 3.62 -9.25
CA LEU A 182 10.54 3.68 -10.54
C LEU A 182 11.06 4.89 -11.33
N SER A 183 11.40 4.69 -12.62
CA SER A 183 11.80 5.78 -13.53
C SER A 183 10.70 6.10 -14.53
N ASN A 184 10.52 7.42 -14.84
CA ASN A 184 9.65 7.84 -15.94
C ASN A 184 10.15 7.41 -17.32
N LYS A 185 11.31 6.76 -17.40
CA LYS A 185 11.86 6.16 -18.63
C LYS A 185 11.36 4.75 -18.92
N GLY A 186 10.42 4.23 -18.09
CA GLY A 186 9.79 2.94 -18.31
C GLY A 186 10.60 1.78 -17.74
N TYR A 187 11.32 1.99 -16.66
CA TYR A 187 11.97 0.90 -15.93
C TYR A 187 11.93 1.12 -14.42
N ALA A 188 12.19 0.05 -13.68
CA ALA A 188 12.38 0.09 -12.24
C ALA A 188 13.63 -0.70 -11.83
N VAL A 189 14.21 -0.31 -10.69
CA VAL A 189 15.27 -1.05 -9.99
C VAL A 189 14.77 -1.41 -8.61
N PHE A 190 14.70 -2.68 -8.31
CA PHE A 190 14.47 -3.20 -6.97
C PHE A 190 15.81 -3.67 -6.40
N PHE A 191 16.40 -2.91 -5.47
CA PHE A 191 17.64 -3.29 -4.81
C PHE A 191 17.33 -4.34 -3.74
N HIS A 192 17.66 -5.59 -4.03
CA HIS A 192 17.30 -6.76 -3.24
C HIS A 192 18.22 -6.90 -2.02
N THR A 193 18.10 -5.94 -1.11
CA THR A 193 18.84 -5.93 0.15
C THR A 193 17.94 -5.55 1.32
N ALA A 194 18.11 -6.22 2.43
CA ALA A 194 17.50 -5.83 3.71
C ALA A 194 18.45 -5.00 4.59
N VAL A 195 19.70 -4.83 4.18
CA VAL A 195 20.65 -3.94 4.86
C VAL A 195 20.22 -2.48 4.64
N PRO A 196 20.37 -1.57 5.65
CA PRO A 196 20.16 -0.16 5.42
C PRO A 196 20.93 0.32 4.20
N ASN A 197 20.26 1.08 3.32
CA ASN A 197 20.84 1.44 2.03
C ASN A 197 20.56 2.90 1.67
N ASP A 198 21.42 3.44 0.82
CA ASP A 198 21.42 4.84 0.44
C ASP A 198 21.33 4.98 -1.07
N TRP A 199 20.53 5.96 -1.49
CA TRP A 199 20.37 6.33 -2.89
C TRP A 199 20.69 7.81 -3.07
N ASP A 200 21.54 8.14 -4.05
CA ASP A 200 21.80 9.50 -4.49
C ASP A 200 21.16 9.70 -5.87
N MET A 201 20.03 10.40 -5.90
CA MET A 201 19.23 10.56 -7.11
C MET A 201 19.61 11.81 -7.91
N GLY A 202 20.90 12.04 -8.05
CA GLY A 202 21.43 13.23 -8.73
C GLY A 202 21.67 14.43 -7.80
N TRP A 203 21.70 14.22 -6.48
CA TRP A 203 22.08 15.27 -5.52
C TRP A 203 23.54 15.68 -5.65
N THR A 204 24.43 14.69 -5.69
CA THR A 204 25.89 14.96 -5.79
C THR A 204 26.31 15.30 -7.22
N ASN A 205 25.68 14.66 -8.23
CA ASN A 205 26.00 14.87 -9.63
C ASN A 205 24.75 14.64 -10.49
N ASN A 206 24.34 15.65 -11.26
CA ASN A 206 23.11 15.62 -12.07
C ASN A 206 23.16 14.66 -13.27
N ASP A 207 24.34 14.09 -13.59
CA ASP A 207 24.51 13.19 -14.74
C ASP A 207 24.42 11.71 -14.33
N LYS A 208 24.29 11.44 -13.02
CA LYS A 208 24.21 10.07 -12.52
C LYS A 208 23.36 9.96 -11.25
N TYR A 209 22.81 8.77 -11.03
CA TYR A 209 22.30 8.36 -9.73
C TYR A 209 23.07 7.13 -9.23
N SER A 210 22.95 6.83 -7.96
CA SER A 210 23.59 5.66 -7.37
C SER A 210 22.74 5.03 -6.29
N PHE A 211 22.98 3.73 -6.05
CA PHE A 211 22.44 3.00 -4.90
C PHE A 211 23.55 2.17 -4.28
N SER A 212 23.55 2.10 -2.95
CA SER A 212 24.64 1.50 -2.17
C SER A 212 24.19 0.96 -0.83
N ALA A 213 24.96 0.00 -0.30
CA ALA A 213 24.82 -0.54 1.04
C ALA A 213 26.18 -0.81 1.67
N PRO A 214 26.31 -0.72 3.03
CA PRO A 214 27.58 -0.92 3.72
C PRO A 214 28.08 -2.38 3.70
N GLY A 215 27.31 -3.31 3.14
CA GLY A 215 27.65 -4.72 3.03
C GLY A 215 26.49 -5.54 2.48
N GLY A 216 26.63 -6.87 2.49
CA GLY A 216 25.71 -7.80 1.86
C GLY A 216 26.13 -8.12 0.42
N ASP A 217 25.18 -8.49 -0.41
CA ASP A 217 25.39 -8.83 -1.81
C ASP A 217 24.98 -7.69 -2.73
N ASN A 218 25.70 -7.49 -3.85
CA ASN A 218 25.25 -6.60 -4.90
C ASN A 218 24.21 -7.33 -5.76
N ASP A 219 22.97 -7.27 -5.32
CA ASP A 219 21.85 -8.03 -5.85
C ASP A 219 20.66 -7.10 -6.10
N TYR A 220 20.17 -7.07 -7.33
CA TYR A 220 19.03 -6.23 -7.69
C TYR A 220 18.26 -6.82 -8.87
N TYR A 221 17.00 -6.43 -8.98
CA TYR A 221 16.16 -6.71 -10.15
C TYR A 221 16.03 -5.48 -11.02
N PHE A 222 16.18 -5.66 -12.32
CA PHE A 222 15.80 -4.69 -13.35
C PHE A 222 14.45 -5.10 -13.92
N ILE A 223 13.52 -4.16 -14.00
CA ILE A 223 12.15 -4.37 -14.46
C ILE A 223 11.87 -3.35 -15.56
N TYR A 224 11.37 -3.79 -16.71
CA TYR A 224 10.96 -2.93 -17.82
C TYR A 224 9.45 -2.94 -18.01
N GLY A 225 8.86 -1.76 -18.27
CA GLY A 225 7.45 -1.59 -18.58
C GLY A 225 7.14 -0.13 -18.91
N GLU A 226 6.37 0.10 -19.95
CA GLU A 226 6.03 1.45 -20.44
C GLU A 226 5.09 2.20 -19.49
N GLN A 227 4.37 1.47 -18.63
CA GLN A 227 3.41 2.00 -17.66
C GLN A 227 3.85 1.64 -16.23
N LEU A 228 3.61 2.54 -15.28
CA LEU A 228 3.92 2.30 -13.86
C LEU A 228 3.19 1.07 -13.30
N GLU A 229 1.96 0.81 -13.75
CA GLU A 229 1.19 -0.38 -13.38
C GLU A 229 1.95 -1.67 -13.72
N ALA A 230 2.55 -1.76 -14.90
CA ALA A 230 3.33 -2.93 -15.32
C ALA A 230 4.60 -3.12 -14.47
N LEU A 231 5.27 -2.02 -14.09
CA LEU A 231 6.46 -2.05 -13.23
C LEU A 231 6.11 -2.58 -11.83
N ILE A 232 5.06 -2.03 -11.21
CA ILE A 232 4.60 -2.43 -9.88
C ILE A 232 4.07 -3.87 -9.90
N HIS A 233 3.34 -4.26 -10.96
CA HIS A 233 2.87 -5.64 -11.13
C HIS A 233 4.04 -6.63 -11.18
N SER A 234 5.06 -6.35 -11.97
CA SER A 234 6.25 -7.21 -12.05
C SER A 234 6.99 -7.29 -10.72
N TYR A 235 7.10 -6.18 -9.98
CA TYR A 235 7.64 -6.18 -8.62
C TYR A 235 6.81 -7.06 -7.66
N GLN A 236 5.49 -7.00 -7.73
CA GLN A 236 4.64 -7.84 -6.89
C GLN A 236 4.64 -9.33 -7.33
N GLN A 237 4.98 -9.65 -8.57
CA GLN A 237 5.25 -11.04 -8.96
C GLN A 237 6.45 -11.64 -8.24
N LEU A 238 7.44 -10.82 -7.83
CA LEU A 238 8.55 -11.22 -6.98
C LEU A 238 8.16 -11.32 -5.51
N THR A 239 7.54 -10.24 -5.01
CA THR A 239 7.36 -9.99 -3.57
C THR A 239 6.00 -10.41 -3.03
N GLY A 240 5.11 -10.89 -3.87
CA GLY A 240 3.74 -11.27 -3.56
C GLY A 240 2.75 -10.10 -3.72
N VAL A 241 1.53 -10.42 -4.13
CA VAL A 241 0.44 -9.46 -4.31
C VAL A 241 -0.21 -9.10 -2.98
N ALA A 242 -0.83 -7.92 -2.90
CA ALA A 242 -1.69 -7.55 -1.79
C ALA A 242 -3.00 -8.37 -1.88
N PRO A 243 -3.38 -9.16 -0.85
CA PRO A 243 -4.61 -9.94 -0.88
C PRO A 243 -5.84 -9.06 -0.67
N LEU A 244 -7.02 -9.55 -1.03
CA LEU A 244 -8.26 -8.91 -0.59
C LEU A 244 -8.41 -9.04 0.92
N MET A 245 -8.68 -7.93 1.60
CA MET A 245 -9.09 -7.92 3.00
C MET A 245 -10.56 -8.39 3.14
N PRO A 246 -11.03 -8.76 4.34
CA PRO A 246 -12.46 -8.88 4.61
C PRO A 246 -13.20 -7.62 4.16
N ARG A 247 -14.38 -7.74 3.52
CA ARG A 247 -15.12 -6.59 2.96
C ARG A 247 -15.41 -5.50 4.00
N ALA A 248 -15.66 -5.89 5.26
CA ALA A 248 -15.83 -4.97 6.38
C ALA A 248 -14.63 -4.04 6.62
N ALA A 249 -13.42 -4.44 6.22
CA ALA A 249 -12.21 -3.61 6.36
C ALA A 249 -12.18 -2.39 5.42
N TYR A 250 -13.10 -2.30 4.45
CA TYR A 250 -13.25 -1.12 3.58
C TYR A 250 -14.23 -0.08 4.13
N GLY A 251 -14.98 -0.42 5.20
CA GLY A 251 -15.76 0.54 6.00
C GLY A 251 -14.89 1.40 6.91
N LEU A 252 -15.49 2.06 7.89
CA LEU A 252 -14.79 2.89 8.88
C LEU A 252 -14.26 2.04 10.03
N HIS A 253 -13.03 2.30 10.44
CA HIS A 253 -12.39 1.71 11.61
C HIS A 253 -12.32 2.71 12.76
N ILE A 254 -12.68 2.29 13.96
CA ILE A 254 -12.62 3.08 15.19
C ILE A 254 -11.50 2.55 16.08
N GLY A 255 -10.49 3.38 16.35
CA GLY A 255 -9.48 3.10 17.37
C GLY A 255 -9.77 3.84 18.67
N SER A 256 -9.45 3.27 19.82
CA SER A 256 -9.68 3.89 21.10
C SER A 256 -8.62 3.50 22.15
N TYR A 257 -8.28 4.44 23.01
CA TYR A 257 -7.52 4.20 24.24
C TYR A 257 -8.40 3.79 25.42
N SER A 258 -9.63 3.40 25.19
CA SER A 258 -10.56 2.91 26.21
C SER A 258 -10.83 3.92 27.34
N GLY A 259 -10.80 5.23 27.01
CA GLY A 259 -10.99 6.33 27.95
C GLY A 259 -9.74 6.83 28.66
N GLY A 260 -8.58 6.22 28.41
CA GLY A 260 -7.30 6.65 28.97
C GLY A 260 -6.15 6.59 27.97
N THR A 261 -5.21 7.53 28.12
CA THR A 261 -3.95 7.59 27.36
C THR A 261 -2.77 7.64 28.33
N TRP A 262 -1.60 8.08 27.88
CA TRP A 262 -0.41 8.24 28.71
C TRP A 262 -0.71 9.09 29.96
N HIS A 263 -0.33 8.61 31.13
CA HIS A 263 -0.58 9.21 32.45
C HIS A 263 -2.07 9.27 32.84
N HIS A 264 -2.96 8.59 32.09
CA HIS A 264 -4.40 8.51 32.35
C HIS A 264 -4.93 7.09 32.21
N GLU A 265 -4.03 6.10 32.29
CA GLU A 265 -4.34 4.67 32.10
C GLU A 265 -5.39 4.17 33.11
N SER A 266 -5.47 4.80 34.29
CA SER A 266 -6.49 4.49 35.31
C SER A 266 -7.92 4.73 34.85
N LYS A 267 -8.14 5.51 33.80
CA LYS A 267 -9.44 5.79 33.20
C LYS A 267 -9.87 4.74 32.17
N ALA A 268 -8.92 3.93 31.68
CA ALA A 268 -9.22 2.90 30.71
C ALA A 268 -10.10 1.80 31.34
N ASN A 269 -11.27 1.51 30.75
CA ASN A 269 -12.19 0.50 31.22
C ASN A 269 -13.16 0.02 30.14
N ASP A 270 -13.86 -1.08 30.45
CA ASP A 270 -14.85 -1.71 29.58
C ASP A 270 -16.12 -0.84 29.39
N THR A 271 -16.57 -0.14 30.44
CA THR A 271 -17.76 0.73 30.38
C THR A 271 -17.58 1.85 29.35
N TYR A 272 -16.39 2.46 29.28
CA TYR A 272 -16.11 3.48 28.27
C TYR A 272 -16.29 2.93 26.85
N VAL A 273 -15.78 1.72 26.59
CA VAL A 273 -15.84 1.11 25.26
C VAL A 273 -17.29 0.80 24.87
N VAL A 274 -18.06 0.22 25.78
CA VAL A 274 -19.49 -0.07 25.59
C VAL A 274 -20.25 1.23 25.26
N ASN A 275 -20.06 2.28 26.06
CA ASN A 275 -20.73 3.57 25.85
C ASN A 275 -20.34 4.23 24.51
N LEU A 276 -19.07 4.08 24.08
CA LEU A 276 -18.61 4.60 22.79
C LEU A 276 -19.30 3.91 21.63
N ILE A 277 -19.40 2.58 21.67
CA ILE A 277 -20.09 1.78 20.64
C ILE A 277 -21.56 2.17 20.57
N ASP A 278 -22.25 2.24 21.74
CA ASP A 278 -23.66 2.59 21.81
C ASP A 278 -23.91 3.99 21.24
N ARG A 279 -23.07 4.96 21.59
CA ARG A 279 -23.20 6.32 21.08
C ARG A 279 -22.97 6.39 19.57
N LEU A 280 -21.95 5.74 19.02
CA LEU A 280 -21.72 5.69 17.57
C LEU A 280 -22.95 5.17 16.82
N ARG A 281 -23.57 4.09 17.32
CA ARG A 281 -24.81 3.54 16.73
C ARG A 281 -26.01 4.46 16.90
N GLN A 282 -26.17 5.08 18.09
CA GLN A 282 -27.24 6.04 18.37
C GLN A 282 -27.16 7.28 17.46
N GLU A 283 -25.96 7.79 17.24
CA GLU A 283 -25.69 8.94 16.36
C GLU A 283 -25.70 8.55 14.86
N LYS A 284 -25.97 7.28 14.56
CA LYS A 284 -26.01 6.73 13.19
C LYS A 284 -24.73 6.96 12.40
N ILE A 285 -23.59 6.82 13.05
CA ILE A 285 -22.27 6.86 12.43
C ILE A 285 -21.93 5.44 11.94
N PRO A 286 -21.83 5.21 10.65
CA PRO A 286 -21.41 3.91 10.12
C PRO A 286 -20.01 3.53 10.59
N PHE A 287 -19.80 2.27 11.00
CA PHE A 287 -18.48 1.72 11.25
C PHE A 287 -18.50 0.19 11.33
N ASP A 288 -17.38 -0.47 11.06
CA ASP A 288 -17.27 -1.92 11.00
C ASP A 288 -16.23 -2.50 11.92
N MET A 289 -15.09 -1.85 12.04
CA MET A 289 -13.93 -2.38 12.73
C MET A 289 -13.66 -1.55 14.00
N MET A 290 -13.21 -2.21 15.05
CA MET A 290 -12.79 -1.51 16.27
C MET A 290 -11.56 -2.15 16.88
N TRP A 291 -10.66 -1.35 17.44
CA TRP A 291 -9.56 -1.85 18.27
C TRP A 291 -9.31 -0.98 19.49
N LEU A 292 -8.74 -1.58 20.51
CA LEU A 292 -8.23 -0.87 21.69
C LEU A 292 -6.72 -0.70 21.57
N ASP A 293 -6.26 0.53 21.74
CA ASP A 293 -4.84 0.84 21.74
C ASP A 293 -4.18 0.54 23.11
N SER A 294 -2.97 0.89 23.28
CA SER A 294 -2.02 0.39 24.27
C SER A 294 -2.53 0.28 25.72
N THR A 295 -3.44 1.15 26.14
CA THR A 295 -3.92 1.22 27.54
C THR A 295 -4.92 0.13 27.95
N TRP A 296 -5.35 -0.74 27.03
CA TRP A 296 -6.15 -1.90 27.42
C TRP A 296 -5.37 -2.90 28.28
N ARG A 297 -4.06 -3.04 27.99
CA ARG A 297 -3.23 -4.05 28.62
C ARG A 297 -2.59 -3.57 29.92
N LEU A 298 -2.37 -4.49 30.81
CA LEU A 298 -1.61 -4.28 32.03
C LEU A 298 -0.15 -3.96 31.69
N PHE A 299 0.34 -2.82 32.17
CA PHE A 299 1.76 -2.48 32.12
C PHE A 299 2.48 -3.12 33.28
N ALA A 300 3.63 -3.75 33.01
CA ALA A 300 4.47 -4.42 34.01
C ALA A 300 5.91 -3.84 33.94
N LYS A 301 6.93 -4.69 34.10
CA LYS A 301 8.33 -4.24 34.17
C LYS A 301 8.81 -3.44 32.97
N LEU A 302 8.37 -3.80 31.75
CA LEU A 302 8.75 -3.11 30.52
C LEU A 302 7.83 -1.92 30.18
N GLY A 303 6.87 -1.62 31.07
CA GLY A 303 5.90 -0.55 30.85
C GLY A 303 5.14 -0.73 29.53
N ASN A 304 4.91 0.36 28.80
CA ASN A 304 4.29 0.29 27.48
C ASN A 304 5.15 -0.45 26.44
N GLY A 305 6.43 -0.63 26.65
CA GLY A 305 7.29 -1.39 25.73
C GLY A 305 6.94 -2.87 25.62
N GLY A 306 6.41 -3.47 26.67
CA GLY A 306 6.07 -4.88 26.75
C GLY A 306 4.58 -5.18 26.64
N CYS A 307 4.23 -6.39 26.22
CA CYS A 307 2.86 -6.89 26.19
C CYS A 307 2.69 -8.08 27.15
N THR A 308 1.84 -7.90 28.16
CA THR A 308 1.52 -8.93 29.14
C THR A 308 0.38 -9.84 28.70
N PHE A 309 -0.38 -9.45 27.67
CA PHE A 309 -1.63 -10.09 27.23
C PHE A 309 -2.65 -10.25 28.37
N GLU A 310 -2.63 -9.29 29.32
CA GLU A 310 -3.63 -9.17 30.39
C GLU A 310 -4.29 -7.80 30.31
N PHE A 311 -5.62 -7.77 30.46
CA PHE A 311 -6.35 -6.52 30.65
C PHE A 311 -5.99 -5.88 31.98
N GLN A 312 -5.99 -4.54 32.02
CA GLN A 312 -5.90 -3.81 33.29
C GLN A 312 -7.05 -4.18 34.23
N ASP A 313 -6.85 -4.04 35.55
CA ASP A 313 -7.82 -4.44 36.59
C ASP A 313 -9.15 -3.63 36.50
N GLN A 314 -9.16 -2.48 35.83
CA GLN A 314 -10.35 -1.67 35.59
C GLN A 314 -11.31 -2.30 34.59
N PHE A 315 -10.87 -3.16 33.72
CA PHE A 315 -11.73 -3.96 32.87
C PHE A 315 -12.33 -5.11 33.69
N LYS A 316 -13.58 -4.97 34.07
CA LYS A 316 -14.27 -5.93 34.93
C LYS A 316 -14.80 -7.13 34.17
N ASP A 317 -15.24 -6.90 32.93
CA ASP A 317 -15.76 -7.91 32.03
C ASP A 317 -15.28 -7.67 30.57
N PRO A 318 -13.99 -7.93 30.27
CA PRO A 318 -13.49 -7.76 28.92
C PRO A 318 -14.21 -8.62 27.88
N LYS A 319 -14.66 -9.82 28.28
CA LYS A 319 -15.41 -10.69 27.38
C LYS A 319 -16.77 -10.10 27.05
N GLY A 320 -17.53 -9.69 28.04
CA GLY A 320 -18.84 -9.06 27.86
C GLY A 320 -18.74 -7.77 27.04
N MET A 321 -17.67 -6.98 27.19
CA MET A 321 -17.38 -5.82 26.36
C MET A 321 -17.18 -6.20 24.88
N ILE A 322 -16.40 -7.22 24.59
CA ILE A 322 -16.16 -7.67 23.21
C ILE A 322 -17.43 -8.30 22.62
N ASP A 323 -18.19 -9.09 23.41
CA ASP A 323 -19.47 -9.66 22.99
C ASP A 323 -20.48 -8.54 22.68
N HIS A 324 -20.48 -7.43 23.46
CA HIS A 324 -21.30 -6.25 23.20
C HIS A 324 -20.94 -5.60 21.85
N ALA A 325 -19.65 -5.50 21.53
CA ALA A 325 -19.22 -4.99 20.22
C ALA A 325 -19.79 -5.85 19.08
N TYR A 326 -19.69 -7.17 19.17
CA TYR A 326 -20.25 -8.07 18.15
C TYR A 326 -21.78 -8.03 18.07
N LYS A 327 -22.46 -7.90 19.23
CA LYS A 327 -23.92 -7.71 19.27
C LYS A 327 -24.35 -6.41 18.59
N ASN A 328 -23.49 -5.39 18.59
CA ASN A 328 -23.69 -4.12 17.91
C ASN A 328 -23.02 -4.08 16.51
N HIS A 329 -22.86 -5.25 15.89
CA HIS A 329 -22.42 -5.41 14.50
C HIS A 329 -21.00 -4.87 14.20
N VAL A 330 -20.11 -4.87 15.18
CA VAL A 330 -18.67 -4.72 14.90
C VAL A 330 -18.20 -6.01 14.25
N ALA A 331 -17.67 -5.94 13.03
CA ALA A 331 -17.28 -7.12 12.27
C ALA A 331 -16.06 -7.83 12.88
N MET A 332 -15.05 -7.04 13.30
CA MET A 332 -13.85 -7.53 13.95
C MET A 332 -13.42 -6.57 15.06
N PHE A 333 -13.14 -7.13 16.24
CA PHE A 333 -12.61 -6.40 17.39
C PHE A 333 -11.14 -6.75 17.59
N GLY A 334 -10.26 -5.75 17.62
CA GLY A 334 -8.82 -5.91 17.68
C GLY A 334 -8.18 -5.33 18.95
N LEU A 335 -6.93 -5.68 19.17
CA LEU A 335 -6.13 -5.18 20.26
C LEU A 335 -4.74 -4.78 19.79
N HIS A 336 -4.26 -3.64 20.29
CA HIS A 336 -2.88 -3.21 20.10
C HIS A 336 -1.92 -4.13 20.85
N ILE A 337 -0.86 -4.56 20.18
CA ILE A 337 0.22 -5.34 20.77
C ILE A 337 1.59 -4.77 20.44
N ARG A 338 2.58 -5.21 21.17
CA ARG A 338 4.01 -5.00 20.93
C ARG A 338 4.73 -6.31 20.73
N SER A 339 5.84 -6.29 20.01
CA SER A 339 6.67 -7.47 19.75
C SER A 339 7.43 -8.01 20.97
N LEU A 340 7.60 -7.16 22.01
CA LEU A 340 8.19 -7.56 23.29
C LEU A 340 7.10 -8.15 24.19
N VAL A 341 7.34 -9.31 24.77
CA VAL A 341 6.49 -9.86 25.83
C VAL A 341 6.99 -9.44 27.20
N ASP A 342 6.07 -9.35 28.18
CA ASP A 342 6.40 -9.07 29.57
C ASP A 342 5.68 -10.06 30.48
N ASN A 343 6.13 -10.16 31.73
CA ASN A 343 5.42 -10.93 32.75
C ASN A 343 4.25 -10.13 33.31
N GLY A 344 3.06 -10.73 33.31
CA GLY A 344 1.87 -10.11 33.86
C GLY A 344 1.73 -10.39 35.38
N LYS A 345 0.58 -10.06 35.94
CA LYS A 345 0.20 -10.43 37.31
C LYS A 345 -0.15 -11.93 37.42
N ARG A 346 -0.71 -12.48 36.35
CA ARG A 346 -1.26 -13.85 36.29
C ARG A 346 -0.49 -14.77 35.34
N ASN A 347 0.63 -14.30 34.79
CA ASN A 347 1.46 -15.08 33.88
C ASN A 347 2.94 -14.69 33.96
N ASN A 348 3.80 -15.59 33.44
CA ASN A 348 5.25 -15.44 33.38
C ASN A 348 5.74 -15.60 31.96
N LEU A 349 5.12 -14.86 30.97
CA LEU A 349 5.39 -15.03 29.56
C LEU A 349 6.87 -14.78 29.23
N LEU A 350 7.43 -13.65 29.65
CA LEU A 350 8.83 -13.30 29.38
C LEU A 350 9.79 -14.32 29.95
N THR A 351 9.64 -14.66 31.25
CA THR A 351 10.50 -15.63 31.93
C THR A 351 10.44 -17.00 31.24
N THR A 352 9.25 -17.40 30.78
CA THR A 352 9.06 -18.68 30.09
C THR A 352 9.66 -18.69 28.71
N ALA A 353 9.44 -17.61 27.94
CA ALA A 353 10.01 -17.47 26.60
C ALA A 353 11.54 -17.48 26.62
N GLN A 354 12.15 -16.75 27.57
CA GLN A 354 13.61 -16.71 27.73
C GLN A 354 14.16 -18.08 28.09
N LYS A 355 13.56 -18.77 29.08
CA LYS A 355 13.99 -20.15 29.48
C LYS A 355 13.92 -21.16 28.32
N LYS A 356 13.01 -20.96 27.39
CA LYS A 356 12.84 -21.83 26.21
C LYS A 356 13.68 -21.38 25.00
N GLY A 357 14.43 -20.29 25.11
CA GLY A 357 15.21 -19.74 23.98
C GLY A 357 14.36 -19.22 22.81
N LEU A 358 13.16 -18.66 23.10
CA LEU A 358 12.20 -18.19 22.10
C LEU A 358 12.25 -16.68 21.87
N THR A 359 13.18 -16.00 22.54
CA THR A 359 13.42 -14.56 22.39
C THR A 359 14.71 -14.28 21.64
N ILE A 360 14.76 -13.15 20.92
CA ILE A 360 15.97 -12.67 20.28
C ILE A 360 16.92 -12.08 21.34
N GLN A 361 18.19 -12.43 21.22
CA GLN A 361 19.24 -11.88 22.07
C GLN A 361 19.77 -10.59 21.42
N ASP A 362 19.14 -9.47 21.72
CA ASP A 362 19.42 -8.15 21.13
C ASP A 362 20.44 -7.31 21.92
N GLY A 363 20.95 -7.86 23.03
CA GLY A 363 21.83 -7.15 23.95
C GLY A 363 21.12 -6.13 24.85
N GLY A 364 19.79 -6.05 24.77
CA GLY A 364 18.94 -5.20 25.60
C GLY A 364 18.09 -6.00 26.60
N THR A 365 16.78 -5.91 26.46
CA THR A 365 15.85 -6.60 27.37
C THR A 365 15.74 -8.10 27.09
N ASN A 366 16.16 -8.57 25.92
CA ASN A 366 15.97 -9.93 25.42
C ASN A 366 14.50 -10.39 25.54
N ALA A 367 13.56 -9.48 25.32
CA ALA A 367 12.12 -9.69 25.48
C ALA A 367 11.37 -9.80 24.13
N ILE A 368 12.05 -9.56 23.03
CA ILE A 368 11.48 -9.63 21.68
C ILE A 368 11.29 -11.10 21.31
N ILE A 369 10.09 -11.51 21.00
CA ILE A 369 9.81 -12.86 20.47
C ILE A 369 10.52 -13.02 19.11
N ASN A 370 11.14 -14.17 18.90
CA ASN A 370 11.78 -14.48 17.62
C ASN A 370 10.75 -14.87 16.57
N PHE A 371 10.10 -13.87 15.95
CA PHE A 371 9.10 -14.10 14.90
C PHE A 371 9.69 -14.67 13.59
N PHE A 372 11.01 -14.79 13.48
CA PHE A 372 11.65 -15.54 12.40
C PHE A 372 11.64 -17.06 12.61
N ASP A 373 11.33 -17.53 13.81
CA ASP A 373 11.28 -18.95 14.19
C ASP A 373 9.83 -19.40 14.41
N ASP A 374 9.37 -20.33 13.60
CA ASP A 374 8.01 -20.87 13.65
C ASP A 374 7.69 -21.48 15.03
N LYS A 375 8.69 -22.05 15.75
CA LYS A 375 8.50 -22.58 17.12
C LYS A 375 8.19 -21.46 18.12
N ALA A 376 8.86 -20.33 17.97
CA ALA A 376 8.60 -19.15 18.81
C ALA A 376 7.23 -18.55 18.51
N VAL A 377 6.85 -18.46 17.24
CA VAL A 377 5.52 -18.03 16.80
C VAL A 377 4.42 -18.95 17.35
N ASP A 378 4.58 -20.26 17.22
CA ASP A 378 3.63 -21.24 17.71
C ASP A 378 3.45 -21.15 19.24
N TRP A 379 4.55 -20.99 19.96
CA TRP A 379 4.50 -20.84 21.42
C TRP A 379 3.82 -19.51 21.80
N TRP A 380 4.19 -18.41 21.16
CA TRP A 380 3.61 -17.09 21.39
C TRP A 380 2.10 -17.10 21.14
N TRP A 381 1.67 -17.70 20.02
CA TRP A 381 0.24 -17.81 19.70
C TRP A 381 -0.53 -18.59 20.78
N LYS A 382 -0.03 -19.75 21.16
CA LYS A 382 -0.68 -20.64 22.14
C LYS A 382 -0.67 -20.13 23.59
N ASN A 383 0.35 -19.37 23.98
CA ASN A 383 0.56 -18.98 25.38
C ASN A 383 0.30 -17.49 25.67
N ALA A 384 0.50 -16.63 24.68
CA ALA A 384 0.27 -15.19 24.79
C ALA A 384 -1.02 -14.76 24.08
N ALA A 385 -1.09 -14.86 22.75
CA ALA A 385 -2.22 -14.39 21.95
C ALA A 385 -3.55 -15.08 22.36
N LYS A 386 -3.52 -16.39 22.63
CA LYS A 386 -4.70 -17.17 23.06
C LYS A 386 -5.43 -16.56 24.26
N LYS A 387 -4.74 -15.88 25.16
CA LYS A 387 -5.36 -15.24 26.32
C LYS A 387 -6.42 -14.19 25.95
N VAL A 388 -6.27 -13.56 24.81
CA VAL A 388 -7.19 -12.51 24.33
C VAL A 388 -8.03 -12.98 23.15
N THR A 389 -7.56 -13.95 22.36
CA THR A 389 -8.39 -14.54 21.30
C THR A 389 -9.54 -15.36 21.89
N ASP A 390 -9.34 -15.99 23.05
CA ASP A 390 -10.40 -16.69 23.80
C ASP A 390 -11.48 -15.73 24.34
N LEU A 391 -11.15 -14.44 24.48
CA LEU A 391 -12.11 -13.40 24.83
C LEU A 391 -12.86 -12.85 23.62
N GLY A 392 -12.41 -13.16 22.41
CA GLY A 392 -13.07 -12.77 21.17
C GLY A 392 -12.27 -11.79 20.27
N ALA A 393 -11.02 -11.45 20.59
CA ALA A 393 -10.18 -10.65 19.70
C ALA A 393 -9.98 -11.38 18.37
N LYS A 394 -10.17 -10.66 17.22
CA LYS A 394 -10.10 -11.22 15.87
C LYS A 394 -8.96 -10.65 15.00
N PHE A 395 -8.24 -9.65 15.47
CA PHE A 395 -7.02 -9.15 14.85
C PHE A 395 -6.15 -8.41 15.86
N PHE A 396 -4.89 -8.14 15.47
CA PHE A 396 -4.02 -7.26 16.23
C PHE A 396 -3.66 -6.01 15.44
N LYS A 397 -3.42 -4.91 16.18
CA LYS A 397 -2.60 -3.80 15.72
C LYS A 397 -1.18 -4.07 16.18
N THR A 398 -0.32 -4.48 15.26
CA THR A 398 1.09 -4.75 15.52
C THR A 398 1.89 -3.45 15.47
N ASP A 399 2.34 -2.99 16.63
CA ASP A 399 3.04 -1.72 16.78
C ASP A 399 4.52 -1.93 17.15
N VAL A 400 5.38 -0.99 16.72
CA VAL A 400 6.84 -1.02 16.95
C VAL A 400 7.51 -2.28 16.39
N GLY A 401 7.36 -2.48 15.09
CA GLY A 401 8.12 -3.48 14.33
C GLY A 401 9.62 -3.15 14.25
N SER A 402 10.00 -1.89 14.49
CA SER A 402 11.40 -1.41 14.58
C SER A 402 12.10 -1.74 15.93
N ALA A 403 11.63 -2.73 16.66
CA ALA A 403 12.12 -3.03 18.02
C ALA A 403 13.55 -3.59 18.06
N LEU A 404 14.04 -4.22 16.99
CA LEU A 404 15.41 -4.73 16.94
C LEU A 404 16.44 -3.60 16.88
N ASN A 405 17.55 -3.77 17.61
CA ASN A 405 18.62 -2.77 17.63
C ASN A 405 19.38 -2.72 16.29
N TYR A 406 19.20 -1.66 15.52
CA TYR A 406 19.87 -1.43 14.23
C TYR A 406 21.27 -0.78 14.35
N ASN A 407 21.66 -0.29 15.53
CA ASN A 407 22.99 0.29 15.76
C ASN A 407 24.09 -0.78 15.87
N ASN A 408 23.73 -2.05 15.84
CA ASN A 408 24.69 -3.13 15.82
C ASN A 408 25.55 -3.07 14.53
N PRO A 409 26.88 -3.19 14.60
CA PRO A 409 27.74 -3.19 13.42
C PRO A 409 27.59 -4.41 12.52
N ASN A 410 27.01 -5.51 13.04
CA ASN A 410 26.80 -6.76 12.28
C ASN A 410 25.78 -6.56 11.17
N ILE A 411 26.17 -6.89 9.93
CA ILE A 411 25.33 -6.72 8.73
C ILE A 411 24.08 -7.58 8.77
N GLU A 412 24.16 -8.82 9.26
CA GLU A 412 23.01 -9.72 9.38
C GLU A 412 21.97 -9.19 10.37
N GLN A 413 22.42 -8.61 11.47
CA GLN A 413 21.50 -7.98 12.44
C GLN A 413 20.86 -6.70 11.91
N LYS A 414 21.58 -5.93 11.11
CA LYS A 414 21.01 -4.78 10.39
C LYS A 414 19.95 -5.22 9.38
N ALA A 415 20.21 -6.28 8.64
CA ALA A 415 19.22 -6.86 7.74
C ALA A 415 18.01 -7.42 8.50
N ALA A 416 18.24 -8.14 9.59
CA ALA A 416 17.16 -8.64 10.45
C ALA A 416 16.26 -7.53 11.00
N HIS A 417 16.82 -6.35 11.34
CA HIS A 417 16.06 -5.19 11.78
C HIS A 417 15.01 -4.77 10.74
N ASN A 418 15.39 -4.63 9.47
CA ASN A 418 14.48 -4.24 8.40
C ASN A 418 13.48 -5.34 8.01
N LEU A 419 13.81 -6.62 8.18
CA LEU A 419 12.93 -7.74 7.89
C LEU A 419 11.95 -8.05 9.04
N PHE A 420 12.27 -7.63 10.26
CA PHE A 420 11.49 -7.98 11.44
C PHE A 420 10.02 -7.54 11.38
N PRO A 421 9.67 -6.35 10.87
CA PRO A 421 8.28 -5.94 10.73
C PRO A 421 7.45 -6.93 9.89
N ILE A 422 8.05 -7.51 8.84
CA ILE A 422 7.37 -8.50 7.98
C ILE A 422 7.08 -9.79 8.77
N ALA A 423 8.08 -10.29 9.50
CA ALA A 423 7.92 -11.50 10.30
C ALA A 423 6.90 -11.31 11.43
N TYR A 424 6.91 -10.12 12.05
CA TYR A 424 6.00 -9.74 13.12
C TYR A 424 4.55 -9.60 12.65
N ALA A 425 4.30 -8.93 11.52
CA ALA A 425 2.95 -8.79 10.93
C ALA A 425 2.42 -10.14 10.40
N LYS A 426 3.27 -10.97 9.78
CA LYS A 426 2.91 -12.29 9.28
C LYS A 426 2.31 -13.19 10.35
N ALA A 427 2.90 -13.20 11.56
CA ALA A 427 2.51 -14.13 12.60
C ALA A 427 1.04 -13.99 13.05
N PRO A 428 0.51 -12.81 13.45
CA PRO A 428 -0.90 -12.65 13.74
C PRO A 428 -1.77 -12.80 12.50
N TYR A 429 -1.37 -12.23 11.35
CA TYR A 429 -2.14 -12.30 10.12
C TYR A 429 -2.53 -13.74 9.75
N GLU A 430 -1.57 -14.67 9.67
CA GLU A 430 -1.81 -16.05 9.29
C GLU A 430 -2.58 -16.83 10.38
N ASN A 431 -2.26 -16.58 11.65
CA ASN A 431 -2.92 -17.28 12.75
C ASN A 431 -4.37 -16.83 12.92
N PHE A 432 -4.69 -15.54 12.79
CA PHE A 432 -6.06 -15.05 12.80
C PHE A 432 -6.85 -15.52 11.58
N ALA A 433 -6.25 -15.58 10.39
CA ALA A 433 -6.92 -16.14 9.22
C ALA A 433 -7.38 -17.59 9.48
N LYS A 434 -6.53 -18.41 10.09
CA LYS A 434 -6.88 -19.79 10.47
C LYS A 434 -7.94 -19.83 11.58
N LEU A 435 -7.79 -19.01 12.64
CA LEU A 435 -8.71 -18.97 13.77
C LEU A 435 -10.11 -18.51 13.36
N ASN A 436 -10.18 -17.47 12.56
CA ASN A 436 -11.44 -16.86 12.12
C ASN A 436 -12.08 -17.60 10.93
N GLY A 437 -11.35 -18.50 10.26
CA GLY A 437 -11.81 -19.19 9.05
C GLY A 437 -12.14 -18.24 7.90
N GLN A 438 -11.40 -17.13 7.80
CA GLN A 438 -11.63 -16.08 6.80
C GLN A 438 -10.31 -15.44 6.36
N ARG A 439 -10.38 -14.45 5.44
CA ARG A 439 -9.24 -13.64 5.01
C ARG A 439 -8.47 -13.10 6.20
N GLY A 440 -7.13 -13.09 6.10
CA GLY A 440 -6.27 -12.46 7.08
C GLY A 440 -6.48 -10.94 7.12
N PHE A 441 -6.19 -10.38 8.28
CA PHE A 441 -6.20 -8.95 8.52
C PHE A 441 -5.20 -8.63 9.62
N ASP A 442 -4.36 -7.64 9.40
CA ASP A 442 -3.44 -7.07 10.37
C ASP A 442 -3.39 -5.55 10.18
N HIS A 443 -3.07 -4.83 11.24
CA HIS A 443 -2.91 -3.39 11.21
C HIS A 443 -1.51 -3.08 11.75
N THR A 444 -0.57 -2.76 10.88
CA THR A 444 0.83 -2.55 11.28
C THR A 444 1.31 -1.15 10.95
N ARG A 445 2.35 -0.69 11.64
CA ARG A 445 2.96 0.62 11.42
C ARG A 445 4.21 0.55 10.57
N GLU A 446 5.11 -0.36 10.89
CA GLU A 446 6.38 -0.50 10.18
C GLU A 446 6.33 -1.62 9.16
N GLY A 447 7.11 -1.46 8.09
CA GLY A 447 7.21 -2.44 7.03
C GLY A 447 8.51 -2.33 6.24
N TYR A 448 8.70 -3.27 5.33
CA TYR A 448 9.77 -3.29 4.33
C TYR A 448 9.24 -3.96 3.06
N ALA A 449 10.10 -4.15 2.03
CA ALA A 449 9.69 -4.83 0.79
C ALA A 449 9.01 -6.19 1.07
N GLY A 450 7.79 -6.39 0.57
CA GLY A 450 6.99 -7.60 0.79
C GLY A 450 5.91 -7.49 1.87
N ILE A 451 5.83 -6.37 2.60
CA ILE A 451 4.82 -6.17 3.66
C ILE A 451 3.38 -6.14 3.13
N GLN A 452 3.17 -5.77 1.85
CA GLN A 452 1.84 -5.73 1.23
C GLN A 452 1.04 -7.03 1.33
N ARG A 453 1.70 -8.15 1.61
CA ARG A 453 1.07 -9.46 1.83
C ARG A 453 0.26 -9.55 3.11
N TYR A 454 0.48 -8.63 4.06
CA TYR A 454 -0.11 -8.63 5.39
C TYR A 454 -0.76 -7.29 5.72
N PRO A 455 -1.81 -6.88 4.96
CA PRO A 455 -2.39 -5.55 5.05
C PRO A 455 -3.07 -5.30 6.40
N PHE A 456 -3.02 -4.04 6.85
CA PHE A 456 -2.59 -2.84 6.16
C PHE A 456 -1.52 -2.03 6.93
N ILE A 457 -0.93 -1.02 6.29
CA ILE A 457 0.02 -0.06 6.90
C ILE A 457 -0.71 1.24 7.26
N TRP A 458 -0.35 1.86 8.38
CA TRP A 458 -0.82 3.20 8.73
C TRP A 458 0.36 4.17 8.94
N ALA A 459 0.11 5.45 8.65
CA ALA A 459 1.16 6.48 8.57
C ALA A 459 1.90 6.80 9.86
N GLY A 460 1.46 6.33 11.02
CA GLY A 460 2.15 6.56 12.29
C GLY A 460 1.63 7.75 13.10
N ASP A 461 2.41 8.14 14.12
CA ASP A 461 2.03 9.07 15.20
C ASP A 461 2.27 10.53 14.82
N TRP A 462 1.59 11.05 13.80
CA TRP A 462 1.77 12.44 13.36
C TRP A 462 0.76 13.39 14.03
N GLY A 463 1.17 14.61 14.29
CA GLY A 463 0.40 15.56 15.07
C GLY A 463 -0.86 16.10 14.38
N SER A 464 -1.83 16.57 15.19
CA SER A 464 -3.07 17.23 14.74
C SER A 464 -2.79 18.69 14.36
N GLU A 465 -1.98 18.92 13.34
CA GLU A 465 -1.55 20.24 12.87
C GLU A 465 -1.44 20.28 11.34
N TRP A 466 -1.66 21.45 10.73
CA TRP A 466 -1.66 21.65 9.29
C TRP A 466 -0.34 21.24 8.60
N GLN A 467 0.80 21.43 9.26
CA GLN A 467 2.12 21.08 8.73
C GLN A 467 2.31 19.58 8.46
N TRP A 468 1.49 18.72 9.07
CA TRP A 468 1.56 17.27 8.90
C TRP A 468 0.61 16.76 7.82
N PHE A 469 -0.41 17.53 7.45
CA PHE A 469 -1.51 17.06 6.63
C PHE A 469 -1.08 16.71 5.20
N GLU A 470 -0.46 17.66 4.48
CA GLU A 470 -0.01 17.39 3.11
C GLU A 470 1.12 16.34 3.03
N PRO A 471 2.13 16.31 3.93
CA PRO A 471 3.11 15.23 3.98
C PRO A 471 2.49 13.83 4.10
N ILE A 472 1.40 13.68 4.84
CA ILE A 472 0.65 12.42 4.96
C ILE A 472 0.07 12.00 3.60
N ILE A 473 -0.50 12.91 2.83
CA ILE A 473 -1.02 12.60 1.48
C ILE A 473 0.12 12.07 0.60
N ARG A 474 1.29 12.71 0.65
CA ARG A 474 2.49 12.23 -0.07
C ARG A 474 2.89 10.82 0.34
N GLY A 475 2.84 10.53 1.65
CA GLY A 475 3.11 9.19 2.19
C GLY A 475 2.22 8.13 1.55
N GLY A 476 0.90 8.38 1.47
CA GLY A 476 -0.06 7.49 0.84
C GLY A 476 0.17 7.26 -0.66
N ILE A 477 0.54 8.32 -1.38
CA ILE A 477 0.88 8.22 -2.80
C ILE A 477 2.17 7.40 -3.00
N ASN A 478 3.22 7.69 -2.25
CA ASN A 478 4.53 7.04 -2.41
C ASN A 478 4.52 5.57 -2.00
N ILE A 479 3.81 5.22 -0.92
CA ILE A 479 3.71 3.83 -0.49
C ILE A 479 2.94 2.99 -1.51
N GLY A 480 1.90 3.56 -2.15
CA GLY A 480 1.20 2.95 -3.27
C GLY A 480 2.13 2.68 -4.45
N LEU A 481 2.93 3.66 -4.87
CA LEU A 481 3.95 3.52 -5.92
C LEU A 481 5.02 2.45 -5.58
N SER A 482 5.16 2.12 -4.30
CA SER A 482 6.10 1.10 -3.82
C SER A 482 5.45 -0.29 -3.68
N GLY A 483 4.24 -0.48 -4.23
CA GLY A 483 3.54 -1.76 -4.24
C GLY A 483 2.75 -2.09 -2.96
N VAL A 484 2.58 -1.14 -2.03
CA VAL A 484 1.78 -1.31 -0.81
C VAL A 484 0.50 -0.50 -0.96
N GLY A 485 -0.55 -1.12 -1.48
CA GLY A 485 -1.78 -0.42 -1.88
C GLY A 485 -2.81 -0.22 -0.77
N TYR A 486 -2.71 -0.92 0.37
CA TYR A 486 -3.57 -0.70 1.53
C TYR A 486 -2.85 0.14 2.57
N TRP A 487 -3.30 1.36 2.71
CA TRP A 487 -2.70 2.36 3.56
C TRP A 487 -3.76 3.22 4.24
N SER A 488 -3.43 3.75 5.41
CA SER A 488 -4.29 4.65 6.17
C SER A 488 -3.50 5.66 7.00
N HIS A 489 -4.21 6.54 7.66
CA HIS A 489 -3.69 7.54 8.60
C HIS A 489 -4.77 7.88 9.64
N CYS A 490 -4.38 8.49 10.75
CA CYS A 490 -5.34 8.98 11.73
C CYS A 490 -6.03 10.25 11.21
N MET A 491 -7.34 10.19 10.96
CA MET A 491 -8.13 11.36 10.55
C MET A 491 -8.12 12.43 11.65
N GLY A 492 -7.68 13.64 11.30
CA GLY A 492 -7.48 14.73 12.25
C GLY A 492 -6.13 14.73 12.96
N GLY A 493 -5.22 13.80 12.63
CA GLY A 493 -3.92 13.61 13.27
C GLY A 493 -3.97 12.70 14.49
N PHE A 494 -2.82 12.14 14.91
CA PHE A 494 -2.73 11.21 16.02
C PHE A 494 -2.47 11.91 17.37
N GLU A 495 -1.39 12.70 17.46
CA GLU A 495 -1.01 13.42 18.67
C GLU A 495 -1.58 14.83 18.67
N GLN A 496 -2.23 15.24 19.77
CA GLN A 496 -2.84 16.53 19.91
C GLN A 496 -1.88 17.48 20.63
N TYR A 497 -1.24 18.37 19.92
CA TYR A 497 -0.29 19.37 20.49
C TYR A 497 -0.91 20.76 20.65
N SER A 498 -1.95 21.07 19.89
CA SER A 498 -2.61 22.38 19.90
C SER A 498 -4.07 22.30 20.31
N ALA A 499 -4.73 23.44 20.37
CA ALA A 499 -6.19 23.51 20.56
C ALA A 499 -6.94 22.84 19.41
N TYR A 500 -8.23 22.50 19.64
CA TYR A 500 -9.11 21.99 18.58
C TYR A 500 -9.10 22.92 17.36
N ASP A 501 -8.94 22.33 16.19
CA ASP A 501 -9.07 23.00 14.90
C ASP A 501 -10.10 22.25 14.06
N THR A 502 -11.34 22.75 14.06
CA THR A 502 -12.46 22.12 13.35
C THR A 502 -12.23 22.09 11.85
N ASP A 503 -11.61 23.12 11.26
CA ASP A 503 -11.27 23.15 9.83
C ASP A 503 -10.31 22.04 9.48
N LEU A 504 -9.19 21.92 10.22
CA LEU A 504 -8.22 20.84 10.03
C LEU A 504 -8.87 19.45 10.17
N TYR A 505 -9.66 19.26 11.23
CA TYR A 505 -10.33 17.99 11.49
C TYR A 505 -11.23 17.59 10.32
N LEU A 506 -12.09 18.47 9.85
CA LEU A 506 -13.01 18.19 8.76
C LEU A 506 -12.30 17.97 7.42
N ARG A 507 -11.29 18.81 7.10
CA ARG A 507 -10.49 18.61 5.87
C ARG A 507 -9.76 17.27 5.86
N TRP A 508 -9.27 16.86 7.02
CA TRP A 508 -8.60 15.56 7.16
C TRP A 508 -9.59 14.38 7.12
N VAL A 509 -10.78 14.52 7.71
CA VAL A 509 -11.88 13.54 7.60
C VAL A 509 -12.32 13.38 6.14
N GLN A 510 -12.55 14.48 5.43
CA GLN A 510 -12.92 14.46 4.01
C GLN A 510 -11.91 13.62 3.18
N MET A 511 -10.62 13.88 3.36
CA MET A 511 -9.55 13.11 2.69
C MET A 511 -9.52 11.65 3.18
N GLY A 512 -9.67 11.41 4.48
CA GLY A 512 -9.61 10.09 5.08
C GLY A 512 -10.70 9.15 4.61
N MET A 513 -11.89 9.65 4.27
CA MET A 513 -12.98 8.86 3.70
C MET A 513 -12.68 8.43 2.24
N PHE A 514 -11.71 9.06 1.58
CA PHE A 514 -11.17 8.67 0.27
C PHE A 514 -9.74 8.11 0.36
N SER A 515 -9.39 7.52 1.50
CA SER A 515 -8.18 6.73 1.66
C SER A 515 -8.46 5.24 1.43
N PRO A 516 -7.46 4.43 1.06
CA PRO A 516 -7.64 2.99 0.87
C PRO A 516 -8.30 2.31 2.09
N VAL A 517 -7.88 2.68 3.30
CA VAL A 517 -8.53 2.31 4.57
C VAL A 517 -8.83 3.57 5.36
N SER A 518 -10.01 3.66 5.96
CA SER A 518 -10.43 4.83 6.76
C SER A 518 -10.36 4.53 8.25
N ILE A 519 -9.57 5.33 9.00
CA ILE A 519 -9.42 5.17 10.45
C ILE A 519 -9.77 6.47 11.17
N LEU A 520 -10.69 6.37 12.12
CA LEU A 520 -10.93 7.41 13.11
C LEU A 520 -10.21 7.03 14.40
N PHE A 521 -9.07 7.63 14.64
CA PHE A 521 -8.21 7.30 15.78
C PHE A 521 -7.25 8.44 16.10
N GLY A 522 -6.83 8.51 17.36
CA GLY A 522 -5.80 9.41 17.85
C GLY A 522 -5.69 9.33 19.37
N MET A 523 -4.77 10.07 19.97
CA MET A 523 -4.67 10.22 21.41
C MET A 523 -5.84 11.07 21.90
N ASP A 524 -6.88 10.41 22.39
CA ASP A 524 -8.20 11.01 22.65
C ASP A 524 -8.40 11.45 24.09
N HIS A 525 -7.38 11.40 24.93
CA HIS A 525 -7.49 11.90 26.29
C HIS A 525 -6.62 13.18 26.47
N PRO A 526 -7.21 14.25 26.98
CA PRO A 526 -8.62 14.49 27.38
C PRO A 526 -9.57 14.81 26.21
N ARG A 527 -9.14 14.67 24.95
CA ARG A 527 -9.87 15.07 23.75
C ARG A 527 -10.11 13.84 22.86
N TYR A 528 -11.24 13.87 22.17
CA TYR A 528 -11.68 12.75 21.33
C TYR A 528 -11.63 13.12 19.85
N HIS A 529 -11.35 12.16 19.00
CA HIS A 529 -11.50 12.28 17.55
C HIS A 529 -12.95 12.08 17.10
N ALA A 530 -13.85 11.83 18.05
CA ALA A 530 -15.27 11.67 17.76
C ALA A 530 -15.90 12.96 17.20
N PRO A 531 -16.73 12.86 16.15
CA PRO A 531 -17.23 14.05 15.43
C PRO A 531 -18.07 14.99 16.29
N TRP A 532 -18.83 14.48 17.24
CA TRP A 532 -19.64 15.31 18.18
C TRP A 532 -18.80 16.24 19.07
N THR A 533 -17.50 16.00 19.20
CA THR A 533 -16.59 16.87 19.95
C THR A 533 -16.40 18.23 19.28
N TYR A 534 -16.59 18.29 17.97
CA TYR A 534 -16.39 19.47 17.13
C TYR A 534 -17.70 20.24 16.84
N GLY A 535 -18.82 19.80 17.43
CA GLY A 535 -20.13 20.40 17.28
C GLY A 535 -21.03 19.77 16.21
N GLU A 536 -22.29 20.15 16.18
CA GLU A 536 -23.33 19.55 15.34
C GLU A 536 -23.05 19.65 13.83
N GLU A 537 -22.56 20.82 13.37
CA GLU A 537 -22.25 21.01 11.95
C GLU A 537 -21.08 20.10 11.51
N ALA A 538 -20.05 19.99 12.34
CA ALA A 538 -18.93 19.09 12.06
C ALA A 538 -19.38 17.62 12.02
N GLN A 539 -20.26 17.23 12.93
CA GLN A 539 -20.83 15.88 12.94
C GLN A 539 -21.66 15.59 11.69
N LYS A 540 -22.47 16.53 11.21
CA LYS A 540 -23.24 16.38 9.97
C LYS A 540 -22.32 16.17 8.76
N ILE A 541 -21.26 16.98 8.65
CA ILE A 541 -20.28 16.85 7.57
C ILE A 541 -19.55 15.50 7.65
N PHE A 542 -19.16 15.08 8.86
CA PHE A 542 -18.56 13.76 9.08
C PHE A 542 -19.48 12.64 8.57
N ILE A 543 -20.74 12.63 9.00
CA ILE A 543 -21.74 11.62 8.60
C ILE A 543 -21.98 11.65 7.09
N GLN A 544 -21.98 12.83 6.46
CA GLN A 544 -22.11 12.96 5.01
C GLN A 544 -20.99 12.23 4.27
N TYR A 545 -19.74 12.44 4.63
CA TYR A 545 -18.60 11.82 3.98
C TYR A 545 -18.47 10.33 4.31
N ASP A 546 -18.77 9.96 5.54
CA ASP A 546 -18.80 8.55 5.95
C ASP A 546 -19.90 7.78 5.21
N SER A 547 -21.12 8.32 5.14
CA SER A 547 -22.20 7.75 4.34
C SER A 547 -21.86 7.66 2.85
N LEU A 548 -21.13 8.65 2.31
CA LEU A 548 -20.66 8.63 0.93
C LEU A 548 -19.65 7.47 0.73
N ARG A 549 -18.73 7.24 1.68
CA ARG A 549 -17.82 6.08 1.63
C ARG A 549 -18.59 4.77 1.58
N TYR A 550 -19.61 4.60 2.45
CA TYR A 550 -20.44 3.39 2.44
C TYR A 550 -21.27 3.25 1.16
N ALA A 551 -21.70 4.34 0.58
CA ALA A 551 -22.36 4.32 -0.72
C ALA A 551 -21.41 3.91 -1.86
N LEU A 552 -20.12 4.25 -1.76
CA LEU A 552 -19.09 3.92 -2.74
C LEU A 552 -18.47 2.52 -2.53
N LEU A 553 -18.91 1.72 -1.57
CA LEU A 553 -18.32 0.39 -1.30
C LEU A 553 -18.27 -0.52 -2.54
N PRO A 554 -19.26 -0.59 -3.45
CA PRO A 554 -19.14 -1.38 -4.68
C PRO A 554 -17.97 -0.91 -5.56
N TYR A 555 -17.75 0.39 -5.66
CA TYR A 555 -16.61 0.98 -6.38
C TYR A 555 -15.27 0.70 -5.67
N ILE A 556 -15.22 0.91 -4.35
CA ILE A 556 -14.00 0.70 -3.53
C ILE A 556 -13.59 -0.78 -3.56
N TYR A 557 -14.54 -1.69 -3.39
CA TYR A 557 -14.28 -3.12 -3.34
C TYR A 557 -13.86 -3.67 -4.71
N THR A 558 -14.46 -3.17 -5.78
CA THR A 558 -14.02 -3.46 -7.15
C THR A 558 -12.61 -2.92 -7.42
N SER A 559 -12.28 -1.71 -6.91
CA SER A 559 -10.91 -1.17 -7.02
C SER A 559 -9.88 -1.99 -6.25
N ALA A 560 -10.27 -2.57 -5.11
CA ALA A 560 -9.42 -3.50 -4.37
C ALA A 560 -9.19 -4.82 -5.13
N TRP A 561 -10.23 -5.33 -5.81
CA TRP A 561 -10.09 -6.47 -6.73
C TRP A 561 -9.18 -6.15 -7.93
N ASP A 562 -9.33 -4.96 -8.51
CA ASP A 562 -8.45 -4.49 -9.58
C ASP A 562 -6.98 -4.45 -9.11
N MET A 563 -6.74 -3.94 -7.89
CA MET A 563 -5.40 -3.96 -7.27
C MET A 563 -4.87 -5.40 -7.09
N TYR A 564 -5.68 -6.34 -6.64
CA TYR A 564 -5.28 -7.74 -6.51
C TYR A 564 -4.86 -8.34 -7.86
N LYS A 565 -5.57 -7.98 -8.95
CA LYS A 565 -5.30 -8.48 -10.31
C LYS A 565 -4.15 -7.79 -11.02
N THR A 566 -4.06 -6.48 -10.91
CA THR A 566 -3.19 -5.64 -11.74
C THR A 566 -2.08 -4.96 -10.95
N SER A 567 -2.14 -5.02 -9.63
CA SER A 567 -1.25 -4.30 -8.70
C SER A 567 -1.44 -2.79 -8.68
N ARG A 568 -2.53 -2.26 -9.29
CA ARG A 568 -2.85 -0.84 -9.26
C ARG A 568 -3.30 -0.42 -7.86
N PRO A 569 -2.59 0.48 -7.15
CA PRO A 569 -3.02 0.96 -5.85
C PRO A 569 -4.35 1.71 -5.91
N LEU A 570 -5.13 1.70 -4.82
CA LEU A 570 -6.37 2.49 -4.73
C LEU A 570 -6.10 4.00 -4.76
N MET A 571 -4.94 4.43 -4.29
CA MET A 571 -4.51 5.83 -4.26
C MET A 571 -3.27 5.99 -5.13
N THR A 572 -3.39 6.71 -6.25
CA THR A 572 -2.29 6.90 -7.21
C THR A 572 -2.08 8.37 -7.55
N PRO A 573 -0.85 8.81 -7.83
CA PRO A 573 -0.60 10.18 -8.30
C PRO A 573 -1.20 10.41 -9.68
N LEU A 574 -1.40 11.67 -10.06
CA LEU A 574 -1.97 12.02 -11.37
C LEU A 574 -1.11 11.51 -12.54
N PHE A 575 0.22 11.49 -12.41
CA PHE A 575 1.10 10.99 -13.46
C PHE A 575 1.04 9.46 -13.64
N TYR A 576 0.37 8.72 -12.78
CA TYR A 576 0.24 7.27 -12.91
C TYR A 576 -0.34 6.88 -14.28
N ASP A 577 -1.37 7.60 -14.71
CA ASP A 577 -2.00 7.45 -16.03
C ASP A 577 -1.53 8.53 -17.06
N HIS A 578 -0.76 9.52 -16.61
CA HIS A 578 -0.32 10.67 -17.42
C HIS A 578 1.19 10.91 -17.32
N LEU A 579 1.98 9.83 -17.43
CA LEU A 579 3.44 9.86 -17.20
C LEU A 579 4.19 10.85 -18.12
N GLN A 580 3.60 11.28 -19.24
CA GLN A 580 4.18 12.29 -20.13
C GLN A 580 3.85 13.73 -19.72
N ASP A 581 2.96 13.92 -18.74
CA ASP A 581 2.57 15.24 -18.24
C ASP A 581 3.42 15.64 -17.04
N VAL A 582 4.57 16.27 -17.28
CA VAL A 582 5.54 16.67 -16.25
C VAL A 582 4.96 17.62 -15.19
N ASN A 583 3.86 18.33 -15.49
CA ASN A 583 3.21 19.20 -14.53
C ASN A 583 2.61 18.42 -13.36
N THR A 584 2.35 17.14 -13.53
CA THR A 584 1.76 16.27 -12.51
C THR A 584 2.76 15.73 -11.48
N TYR A 585 4.07 15.78 -11.76
CA TYR A 585 5.11 15.14 -10.94
C TYR A 585 5.28 15.76 -9.54
N GLN A 586 4.98 17.05 -9.39
CA GLN A 586 5.11 17.77 -8.13
C GLN A 586 3.77 17.98 -7.41
N ILE A 587 2.66 17.50 -7.98
CA ILE A 587 1.34 17.65 -7.36
C ILE A 587 1.18 16.59 -6.27
N SER A 588 1.13 17.03 -5.02
CA SER A 588 1.09 16.19 -3.82
C SER A 588 -0.22 16.24 -3.04
N ASP A 589 -1.15 17.11 -3.44
CA ASP A 589 -2.44 17.33 -2.81
C ASP A 589 -3.64 16.99 -3.73
N GLN A 590 -3.35 16.19 -4.77
CA GLN A 590 -4.34 15.62 -5.68
C GLN A 590 -3.94 14.19 -6.03
N TYR A 591 -4.90 13.27 -6.05
CA TYR A 591 -4.65 11.88 -6.38
C TYR A 591 -5.87 11.23 -7.03
N MET A 592 -5.65 10.13 -7.74
CA MET A 592 -6.74 9.28 -8.20
C MET A 592 -7.10 8.29 -7.11
N PHE A 593 -8.39 8.16 -6.80
CA PHE A 593 -8.97 7.14 -5.94
C PHE A 593 -9.69 6.11 -6.83
N GLY A 594 -9.11 4.92 -6.93
CA GLY A 594 -9.44 3.98 -8.00
C GLY A 594 -9.01 4.51 -9.36
N ARG A 595 -9.74 4.13 -10.43
CA ARG A 595 -9.40 4.55 -11.80
C ARG A 595 -10.08 5.85 -12.23
N ASP A 596 -11.21 6.22 -11.60
CA ASP A 596 -12.15 7.16 -12.21
C ASP A 596 -12.41 8.43 -11.39
N MET A 597 -11.97 8.48 -10.12
CA MET A 597 -12.21 9.61 -9.24
C MET A 597 -10.91 10.35 -8.91
N MET A 598 -10.81 11.64 -9.23
CA MET A 598 -9.74 12.52 -8.76
C MET A 598 -10.21 13.22 -7.50
N VAL A 599 -9.44 13.08 -6.43
CA VAL A 599 -9.71 13.64 -5.10
C VAL A 599 -8.71 14.74 -4.82
N CYS A 600 -9.20 15.89 -4.36
CA CYS A 600 -8.40 17.11 -4.20
C CYS A 600 -8.55 17.69 -2.79
N PRO A 601 -7.87 17.12 -1.75
CA PRO A 601 -7.93 17.61 -0.39
C PRO A 601 -7.58 19.09 -0.26
N VAL A 602 -8.21 19.78 0.67
CA VAL A 602 -7.92 21.18 1.00
C VAL A 602 -6.88 21.19 2.12
N THR A 603 -5.65 21.53 1.80
CA THR A 603 -4.50 21.42 2.70
C THR A 603 -4.07 22.76 3.33
N VAL A 604 -4.82 23.83 3.08
CA VAL A 604 -4.53 25.17 3.59
C VAL A 604 -5.64 25.61 4.54
N LYS A 605 -5.25 26.09 5.72
CA LYS A 605 -6.19 26.55 6.75
C LYS A 605 -7.09 27.68 6.25
N ASN A 606 -8.39 27.58 6.53
CA ASN A 606 -9.41 28.55 6.18
C ASN A 606 -9.47 28.89 4.68
N ALA A 607 -9.03 27.98 3.81
CA ALA A 607 -9.07 28.19 2.37
C ALA A 607 -10.52 28.22 1.87
N LEU A 608 -10.92 29.33 1.26
CA LEU A 608 -12.24 29.50 0.63
C LEU A 608 -12.27 29.02 -0.81
N SER A 609 -11.10 28.78 -1.40
CA SER A 609 -10.91 28.21 -2.72
C SER A 609 -9.56 27.54 -2.84
N ARG A 610 -9.43 26.63 -3.79
CA ARG A 610 -8.14 26.02 -4.15
C ARG A 610 -7.98 25.88 -5.65
N PRO A 611 -6.76 26.01 -6.20
CA PRO A 611 -6.48 25.62 -7.56
C PRO A 611 -6.42 24.09 -7.68
N VAL A 612 -6.92 23.58 -8.80
CA VAL A 612 -6.85 22.16 -9.18
C VAL A 612 -6.23 22.07 -10.56
N TYR A 613 -5.24 21.21 -10.72
CA TYR A 613 -4.69 20.86 -12.04
C TYR A 613 -5.46 19.68 -12.61
N PHE A 614 -5.88 19.82 -13.87
CA PHE A 614 -6.51 18.75 -14.61
C PHE A 614 -5.52 18.22 -15.65
N PRO A 615 -5.07 16.95 -15.54
CA PRO A 615 -4.30 16.31 -16.60
C PRO A 615 -5.15 16.13 -17.85
N GLY A 616 -4.53 15.65 -18.96
CA GLY A 616 -5.23 15.48 -20.22
C GLY A 616 -6.53 14.69 -20.13
N GLY A 617 -7.50 14.99 -21.02
CA GLY A 617 -8.85 14.42 -21.00
C GLY A 617 -9.90 15.41 -20.50
N ASP A 618 -11.15 14.95 -20.38
CA ASP A 618 -12.26 15.75 -19.85
C ASP A 618 -12.66 15.24 -18.46
N TRP A 619 -13.08 16.16 -17.61
CA TRP A 619 -13.43 15.92 -16.23
C TRP A 619 -14.82 16.47 -15.91
N LEU A 620 -15.44 15.92 -14.87
CA LEU A 620 -16.74 16.32 -14.38
C LEU A 620 -16.65 16.58 -12.88
N ASP A 621 -17.06 17.75 -12.43
CA ASP A 621 -17.20 18.04 -11.00
C ASP A 621 -18.30 17.15 -10.40
N PHE A 622 -17.93 16.36 -9.40
CA PHE A 622 -18.83 15.40 -8.75
C PHE A 622 -20.03 16.06 -8.07
N TRP A 623 -19.84 17.28 -7.54
CA TRP A 623 -20.85 17.98 -6.78
C TRP A 623 -21.80 18.81 -7.65
N THR A 624 -21.26 19.44 -8.69
CA THR A 624 -21.98 20.42 -9.51
C THR A 624 -22.34 19.94 -10.91
N GLY A 625 -21.72 18.84 -11.38
CA GLY A 625 -21.86 18.38 -12.76
C GLY A 625 -21.17 19.28 -13.79
N GLU A 626 -20.34 20.24 -13.36
CA GLU A 626 -19.57 21.09 -14.28
C GLU A 626 -18.55 20.27 -15.07
N ARG A 627 -18.45 20.51 -16.39
CA ARG A 627 -17.48 19.87 -17.27
C ARG A 627 -16.23 20.72 -17.42
N ILE A 628 -15.07 20.11 -17.26
CA ILE A 628 -13.78 20.76 -17.29
C ILE A 628 -12.89 20.04 -18.31
N SER A 629 -12.30 20.78 -19.25
CA SER A 629 -11.27 20.23 -20.13
C SER A 629 -9.93 20.17 -19.42
N GLY A 630 -9.12 19.15 -19.73
CA GLY A 630 -7.82 18.95 -19.11
C GLY A 630 -6.72 19.89 -19.61
N ARG A 631 -5.50 19.67 -19.11
CA ARG A 631 -4.25 20.43 -19.34
C ARG A 631 -4.35 21.90 -18.90
N GLN A 632 -5.00 22.12 -17.75
CA GLN A 632 -5.15 23.47 -17.19
C GLN A 632 -5.31 23.43 -15.67
N TYR A 633 -5.06 24.60 -15.06
CA TYR A 633 -5.47 24.88 -13.69
C TYR A 633 -6.83 25.61 -13.68
N LYS A 634 -7.68 25.26 -12.74
CA LYS A 634 -8.92 25.97 -12.45
C LYS A 634 -9.10 26.05 -10.94
N SER A 635 -9.59 27.21 -10.43
CA SER A 635 -9.90 27.40 -9.02
C SER A 635 -11.33 27.01 -8.73
N PHE A 636 -11.55 26.34 -7.61
CA PHE A 636 -12.85 25.92 -7.09
C PHE A 636 -13.09 26.49 -5.70
N LEU A 637 -14.32 26.89 -5.42
CA LEU A 637 -14.72 27.24 -4.06
C LEU A 637 -14.70 26.01 -3.17
N THR A 638 -14.22 26.20 -1.94
CA THR A 638 -14.07 25.13 -0.96
C THR A 638 -14.72 25.52 0.38
N PRO A 639 -16.03 25.75 0.42
CA PRO A 639 -16.71 25.87 1.71
C PRO A 639 -16.43 24.60 2.52
N ILE A 640 -16.57 24.69 3.84
CA ILE A 640 -16.07 23.63 4.74
C ILE A 640 -16.67 22.24 4.46
N GLU A 641 -17.89 22.19 3.94
CA GLU A 641 -18.58 20.95 3.56
C GLU A 641 -18.14 20.36 2.23
N ILE A 642 -17.33 21.07 1.42
CA ILE A 642 -16.92 20.64 0.08
C ILE A 642 -15.42 20.39 0.00
N MET A 643 -15.05 19.16 -0.29
CA MET A 643 -13.75 18.78 -0.86
C MET A 643 -13.96 18.57 -2.37
N PRO A 644 -13.21 19.23 -3.26
CA PRO A 644 -13.35 19.02 -4.70
C PRO A 644 -13.03 17.58 -5.09
N ILE A 645 -13.94 16.97 -5.85
CA ILE A 645 -13.86 15.62 -6.39
C ILE A 645 -14.29 15.68 -7.84
N PHE A 646 -13.58 15.00 -8.72
CA PHE A 646 -13.87 14.99 -10.15
C PHE A 646 -13.89 13.59 -10.70
N LEU A 647 -14.79 13.34 -11.65
CA LEU A 647 -14.84 12.10 -12.42
C LEU A 647 -14.17 12.32 -13.78
N ARG A 648 -13.32 11.37 -14.19
CA ARG A 648 -12.78 11.41 -15.55
C ARG A 648 -13.84 11.00 -16.55
N ARG A 649 -13.74 11.48 -17.78
CA ARG A 649 -14.62 11.06 -18.88
C ARG A 649 -14.48 9.55 -19.15
N GLY A 650 -15.59 8.85 -19.21
CA GLY A 650 -15.69 7.41 -19.29
C GLY A 650 -15.99 6.73 -17.94
N ALA A 651 -16.06 7.47 -16.85
CA ALA A 651 -16.34 6.93 -15.53
C ALA A 651 -17.73 6.27 -15.45
N ILE A 652 -17.78 5.09 -14.83
CA ILE A 652 -18.98 4.38 -14.38
C ILE A 652 -18.78 4.08 -12.91
N ILE A 653 -19.50 4.76 -12.03
CA ILE A 653 -19.35 4.65 -10.58
C ILE A 653 -20.56 3.94 -9.99
N PRO A 654 -20.47 2.65 -9.66
CA PRO A 654 -21.52 1.96 -8.94
C PRO A 654 -21.57 2.41 -7.49
N ARG A 655 -22.77 2.68 -7.00
CA ARG A 655 -23.04 3.07 -5.62
C ARG A 655 -24.19 2.23 -5.07
N GLN A 656 -24.17 2.01 -3.77
CA GLN A 656 -25.26 1.38 -3.03
C GLN A 656 -25.92 2.37 -2.07
N GLU A 657 -27.01 1.98 -1.44
CA GLU A 657 -27.54 2.73 -0.30
C GLU A 657 -26.55 2.67 0.87
N ALA A 658 -26.32 3.80 1.54
CA ALA A 658 -25.48 3.82 2.73
C ALA A 658 -26.08 2.92 3.83
N MET A 659 -25.21 2.17 4.50
CA MET A 659 -25.56 1.25 5.58
C MET A 659 -24.82 1.63 6.85
N GLN A 660 -25.29 1.18 8.01
CA GLN A 660 -24.62 1.45 9.30
C GLN A 660 -23.40 0.56 9.51
N TYR A 661 -23.32 -0.55 8.78
CA TYR A 661 -22.17 -1.46 8.71
C TYR A 661 -22.24 -2.26 7.41
N VAL A 662 -21.12 -2.77 6.96
CA VAL A 662 -21.03 -3.60 5.76
C VAL A 662 -21.87 -4.88 5.95
N ASP A 663 -22.64 -5.24 4.94
CA ASP A 663 -23.56 -6.38 4.97
C ASP A 663 -24.74 -6.25 5.96
N GLU A 664 -25.12 -5.02 6.35
CA GLU A 664 -26.33 -4.78 7.16
C GLU A 664 -27.57 -5.38 6.54
N ARG A 665 -27.67 -5.30 5.23
CA ARG A 665 -28.72 -5.92 4.40
C ARG A 665 -28.16 -6.31 3.03
N PRO A 666 -28.83 -7.21 2.32
CA PRO A 666 -28.44 -7.53 0.94
C PRO A 666 -28.41 -6.27 0.07
N ASN A 667 -27.34 -6.13 -0.72
CA ASN A 667 -27.18 -4.99 -1.63
C ASN A 667 -28.01 -5.21 -2.90
N THR A 668 -29.31 -4.99 -2.83
CA THR A 668 -30.24 -5.21 -3.96
C THR A 668 -30.34 -4.01 -4.89
N ASN A 669 -29.93 -2.82 -4.47
CA ASN A 669 -30.06 -1.57 -5.23
C ASN A 669 -28.70 -1.00 -5.57
N ILE A 670 -28.37 -0.96 -6.86
CA ILE A 670 -27.14 -0.32 -7.39
C ILE A 670 -27.54 0.93 -8.17
N SER A 671 -27.02 2.08 -7.77
CA SER A 671 -27.11 3.31 -8.55
C SER A 671 -25.81 3.56 -9.33
N LEU A 672 -25.93 3.77 -10.64
CA LEU A 672 -24.80 4.05 -11.52
C LEU A 672 -24.72 5.56 -11.77
N LEU A 673 -23.56 6.17 -11.47
CA LEU A 673 -23.24 7.52 -11.88
C LEU A 673 -22.27 7.44 -13.07
N ILE A 674 -22.68 7.96 -14.23
CA ILE A 674 -21.94 7.79 -15.50
C ILE A 674 -21.60 9.13 -16.12
N TYR A 675 -20.31 9.34 -16.41
CA TYR A 675 -19.83 10.39 -17.28
C TYR A 675 -19.31 9.74 -18.58
N PRO A 676 -20.14 9.64 -19.65
CA PRO A 676 -19.86 8.77 -20.76
C PRO A 676 -18.73 9.30 -21.67
N SER A 677 -17.98 8.38 -22.26
CA SER A 677 -17.07 8.60 -23.38
C SER A 677 -17.57 7.85 -24.62
N GLU A 678 -16.84 7.92 -25.73
CA GLU A 678 -17.15 7.14 -26.94
C GLU A 678 -17.31 5.66 -26.63
N HIS A 679 -16.45 5.14 -25.73
CA HIS A 679 -16.53 3.76 -25.23
C HIS A 679 -15.86 3.65 -23.85
N SER A 680 -16.54 3.04 -22.91
CA SER A 680 -15.99 2.69 -21.58
C SER A 680 -16.58 1.38 -21.09
N VAL A 681 -15.79 0.70 -20.26
CA VAL A 681 -16.14 -0.58 -19.63
C VAL A 681 -15.81 -0.51 -18.15
N TYR A 682 -16.72 -0.97 -17.33
CA TYR A 682 -16.53 -1.19 -15.91
C TYR A 682 -16.93 -2.65 -15.57
N GLU A 683 -16.10 -3.30 -14.77
CA GLU A 683 -16.31 -4.69 -14.33
C GLU A 683 -16.51 -4.69 -12.82
N MET A 684 -17.78 -4.64 -12.38
CA MET A 684 -18.12 -4.68 -10.96
C MET A 684 -17.88 -6.09 -10.40
N TYR A 685 -17.06 -6.16 -9.37
CA TYR A 685 -16.66 -7.41 -8.70
C TYR A 685 -17.49 -7.69 -7.47
N GLU A 686 -17.87 -8.96 -7.28
CA GLU A 686 -18.61 -9.44 -6.12
C GLU A 686 -18.16 -10.84 -5.71
N ASP A 687 -18.09 -11.08 -4.39
CA ASP A 687 -17.86 -12.37 -3.75
C ASP A 687 -18.53 -12.40 -2.37
N ASP A 688 -18.23 -13.40 -1.53
CA ASP A 688 -18.79 -13.49 -0.17
C ASP A 688 -18.23 -12.47 0.84
N GLY A 689 -17.18 -11.71 0.45
CA GLY A 689 -16.53 -10.70 1.28
C GLY A 689 -15.67 -11.24 2.43
N LYS A 690 -15.55 -12.55 2.60
CA LYS A 690 -14.94 -13.15 3.81
C LYS A 690 -13.96 -14.29 3.51
N SER A 691 -14.36 -15.26 2.66
CA SER A 691 -13.56 -16.46 2.41
C SER A 691 -12.38 -16.21 1.48
N LEU A 692 -11.47 -17.18 1.41
CA LEU A 692 -10.38 -17.22 0.43
C LEU A 692 -10.80 -17.85 -0.91
N ASP A 693 -12.08 -18.14 -1.10
CA ASP A 693 -12.57 -18.85 -2.29
C ASP A 693 -12.42 -18.01 -3.56
N TYR A 694 -12.34 -16.68 -3.45
CA TYR A 694 -11.98 -15.81 -4.58
C TYR A 694 -10.66 -16.21 -5.24
N GLN A 695 -9.68 -16.71 -4.49
CA GLN A 695 -8.40 -17.22 -5.02
C GLN A 695 -8.55 -18.51 -5.83
N LYS A 696 -9.68 -19.20 -5.67
CA LYS A 696 -10.05 -20.41 -6.43
C LYS A 696 -11.00 -20.10 -7.59
N GLY A 697 -11.29 -18.83 -7.85
CA GLY A 697 -12.21 -18.41 -8.91
C GLY A 697 -13.66 -18.26 -8.49
N VAL A 698 -13.99 -18.43 -7.19
CA VAL A 698 -15.38 -18.27 -6.69
C VAL A 698 -15.66 -16.79 -6.43
N TYR A 699 -15.98 -16.08 -7.49
CA TYR A 699 -16.43 -14.69 -7.51
C TYR A 699 -17.33 -14.46 -8.71
N ALA A 700 -17.94 -13.29 -8.82
CA ALA A 700 -18.73 -12.86 -9.96
C ALA A 700 -18.27 -11.50 -10.47
N VAL A 701 -18.41 -11.28 -11.76
CA VAL A 701 -18.14 -10.00 -12.42
C VAL A 701 -19.33 -9.61 -13.26
N THR A 702 -19.90 -8.43 -12.98
CA THR A 702 -20.92 -7.79 -13.80
C THR A 702 -20.26 -6.78 -14.71
N LYS A 703 -20.27 -7.04 -16.03
CA LYS A 703 -19.74 -6.10 -17.02
C LYS A 703 -20.76 -5.03 -17.35
N MET A 704 -20.35 -3.78 -17.27
CA MET A 704 -21.11 -2.59 -17.68
C MET A 704 -20.34 -1.91 -18.82
N GLU A 705 -20.94 -1.78 -19.98
CA GLU A 705 -20.34 -1.19 -21.17
C GLU A 705 -21.16 0.02 -21.62
N SER A 706 -20.56 1.19 -21.60
CA SER A 706 -21.17 2.46 -22.01
C SER A 706 -20.58 2.95 -23.32
N ARG A 707 -21.44 3.32 -24.29
CA ARG A 707 -21.07 3.88 -25.60
C ARG A 707 -21.84 5.14 -25.88
N LEU A 708 -21.13 6.22 -26.22
CA LEU A 708 -21.72 7.47 -26.64
C LEU A 708 -21.37 7.72 -28.10
N ALA A 709 -22.38 7.71 -28.97
CA ALA A 709 -22.28 8.12 -30.37
C ALA A 709 -22.94 9.49 -30.59
N GLN A 710 -22.91 10.04 -31.84
CA GLN A 710 -23.44 11.37 -32.12
C GLN A 710 -24.91 11.54 -31.68
N ASN A 711 -25.75 10.52 -31.84
CA ASN A 711 -27.19 10.61 -31.68
C ASN A 711 -27.76 9.63 -30.64
N GLU A 712 -26.91 8.86 -29.99
CA GLU A 712 -27.36 7.84 -29.03
C GLU A 712 -26.32 7.60 -27.94
N TRP A 713 -26.81 7.20 -26.78
CA TRP A 713 -26.01 6.64 -25.72
C TRP A 713 -26.57 5.26 -25.37
N ILE A 714 -25.71 4.28 -25.23
CA ILE A 714 -26.05 2.89 -24.94
C ILE A 714 -25.30 2.45 -23.69
N LEU A 715 -26.01 1.78 -22.77
CA LEU A 715 -25.43 1.09 -21.63
C LEU A 715 -25.88 -0.37 -21.68
N ASN A 716 -24.91 -1.29 -21.74
CA ASN A 716 -25.13 -2.70 -21.62
C ASN A 716 -24.68 -3.18 -20.24
N ILE A 717 -25.55 -3.81 -19.49
CA ILE A 717 -25.26 -4.47 -18.21
C ILE A 717 -25.48 -5.97 -18.42
N THR A 718 -24.44 -6.78 -18.19
CA THR A 718 -24.55 -8.25 -18.36
C THR A 718 -24.97 -8.92 -17.06
N THR A 719 -25.53 -10.14 -17.14
CA THR A 719 -25.62 -11.01 -15.97
C THR A 719 -24.23 -11.21 -15.33
N PRO A 720 -24.16 -11.31 -13.98
CA PRO A 720 -22.92 -11.65 -13.30
C PRO A 720 -22.34 -12.97 -13.81
N LYS A 721 -21.06 -12.94 -14.21
CA LYS A 721 -20.30 -14.12 -14.68
C LYS A 721 -19.36 -14.59 -13.61
N GLY A 722 -19.37 -15.90 -13.33
CA GLY A 722 -18.49 -16.55 -12.36
C GLY A 722 -19.23 -17.58 -11.51
N ASP A 723 -18.50 -18.19 -10.57
CA ASP A 723 -19.03 -19.28 -9.74
C ASP A 723 -19.76 -18.78 -8.48
N TYR A 724 -19.54 -17.53 -8.08
CA TYR A 724 -20.32 -16.87 -7.04
C TYR A 724 -21.67 -16.40 -7.58
N LYS A 725 -22.70 -16.49 -6.77
CA LYS A 725 -24.07 -16.04 -7.12
C LYS A 725 -24.45 -14.85 -6.24
N PRO A 726 -24.23 -13.60 -6.71
CA PRO A 726 -24.68 -12.43 -5.97
C PRO A 726 -26.21 -12.36 -5.92
N VAL A 727 -26.73 -11.51 -5.03
CA VAL A 727 -28.15 -11.15 -5.06
C VAL A 727 -28.47 -10.44 -6.37
N SER A 728 -29.72 -10.58 -6.84
CA SER A 728 -30.17 -9.81 -8.01
C SER A 728 -30.16 -8.32 -7.69
N HIS A 729 -29.62 -7.51 -8.62
CA HIS A 729 -29.56 -6.06 -8.47
C HIS A 729 -30.64 -5.37 -9.30
N TYR A 730 -31.28 -4.39 -8.68
CA TYR A 730 -32.08 -3.37 -9.34
C TYR A 730 -31.18 -2.16 -9.62
N TYR A 731 -31.13 -1.72 -10.88
CA TYR A 731 -30.28 -0.62 -11.31
C TYR A 731 -31.06 0.67 -11.50
N SER A 732 -30.58 1.75 -10.86
CA SER A 732 -30.94 3.12 -11.21
C SER A 732 -29.75 3.82 -11.89
N VAL A 733 -30.02 4.62 -12.91
CA VAL A 733 -28.97 5.23 -13.74
C VAL A 733 -29.07 6.75 -13.68
N SER A 734 -27.92 7.38 -13.45
CA SER A 734 -27.68 8.83 -13.56
C SER A 734 -26.55 9.04 -14.56
N VAL A 735 -26.86 9.59 -15.75
CA VAL A 735 -25.87 9.80 -16.80
C VAL A 735 -25.84 11.24 -17.29
N TYR A 736 -24.64 11.80 -17.42
CA TYR A 736 -24.42 13.15 -17.90
C TYR A 736 -24.40 13.18 -19.44
N LEU A 737 -25.44 13.72 -20.04
CA LEU A 737 -25.61 13.85 -21.49
C LEU A 737 -25.72 15.33 -21.88
N ASP A 738 -25.03 15.75 -22.94
CA ASP A 738 -25.03 17.16 -23.37
C ASP A 738 -26.39 17.66 -23.86
N LYS A 739 -27.27 16.74 -24.26
CA LYS A 739 -28.59 17.04 -24.79
C LYS A 739 -29.65 16.16 -24.13
N LYS A 740 -30.83 16.74 -23.94
CA LYS A 740 -32.00 16.01 -23.47
C LYS A 740 -32.37 14.92 -24.50
N PRO A 741 -32.48 13.66 -24.09
CA PRO A 741 -32.94 12.61 -25.01
C PRO A 741 -34.39 12.78 -25.38
N LYS A 742 -34.78 12.34 -26.59
CA LYS A 742 -36.19 12.25 -26.99
C LYS A 742 -36.85 11.00 -26.47
N LEU A 743 -36.06 9.98 -26.23
CA LEU A 743 -36.52 8.65 -25.90
C LEU A 743 -35.52 7.93 -25.00
N VAL A 744 -36.02 7.18 -24.04
CA VAL A 744 -35.24 6.23 -23.24
C VAL A 744 -35.94 4.89 -23.31
N THR A 745 -35.20 3.83 -23.63
CA THR A 745 -35.68 2.45 -23.59
C THR A 745 -34.77 1.58 -22.75
N VAL A 746 -35.34 0.57 -22.13
CA VAL A 746 -34.63 -0.50 -21.41
C VAL A 746 -35.12 -1.84 -21.96
N ALA A 747 -34.20 -2.68 -22.42
CA ALA A 747 -34.51 -3.97 -23.07
C ALA A 747 -35.57 -3.81 -24.21
N GLY A 748 -35.45 -2.73 -24.98
CA GLY A 748 -36.36 -2.40 -26.10
C GLY A 748 -37.76 -1.86 -25.69
N LYS A 749 -38.03 -1.68 -24.39
CA LYS A 749 -39.28 -1.11 -23.88
C LYS A 749 -39.10 0.36 -23.49
N PHE A 750 -40.09 1.18 -23.78
CA PHE A 750 -40.08 2.59 -23.35
C PHE A 750 -40.10 2.69 -21.82
N VAL A 751 -39.28 3.60 -21.32
CA VAL A 751 -39.26 3.92 -19.88
C VAL A 751 -40.10 5.15 -19.66
N ASP A 752 -41.16 5.02 -18.88
CA ASP A 752 -41.94 6.15 -18.39
C ASP A 752 -41.27 6.69 -17.11
N GLY A 753 -41.32 8.02 -16.92
CA GLY A 753 -40.84 8.64 -15.68
C GLY A 753 -39.35 8.98 -15.62
N TRP A 754 -38.60 8.83 -16.72
CA TRP A 754 -37.24 9.38 -16.76
C TRP A 754 -37.26 10.91 -16.63
N LYS A 755 -36.21 11.48 -16.03
CA LYS A 755 -36.04 12.92 -15.79
C LYS A 755 -34.75 13.40 -16.41
N TYR A 756 -34.76 14.60 -16.95
CA TYR A 756 -33.56 15.27 -17.43
C TYR A 756 -33.47 16.65 -16.79
N ASP A 757 -32.42 16.85 -16.00
CA ASP A 757 -32.08 18.16 -15.45
C ASP A 757 -31.28 18.94 -16.51
N GLU A 758 -31.87 20.00 -17.04
CA GLU A 758 -31.23 20.81 -18.10
C GLU A 758 -30.04 21.62 -17.60
N LYS A 759 -29.99 21.98 -16.30
CA LYS A 759 -28.88 22.71 -15.69
C LYS A 759 -27.67 21.81 -15.50
N LEU A 760 -27.90 20.64 -14.93
CA LEU A 760 -26.86 19.63 -14.70
C LEU A 760 -26.54 18.81 -15.96
N ARG A 761 -27.43 18.84 -16.96
CA ARG A 761 -27.39 17.95 -18.15
C ARG A 761 -27.37 16.48 -17.72
N LEU A 762 -28.19 16.12 -16.75
CA LEU A 762 -28.22 14.82 -16.10
C LEU A 762 -29.55 14.11 -16.41
N LEU A 763 -29.45 12.98 -17.07
CA LEU A 763 -30.57 12.04 -17.27
C LEU A 763 -30.60 11.05 -16.10
N THR A 764 -31.77 10.86 -15.48
CA THR A 764 -32.01 9.87 -14.43
C THR A 764 -33.23 9.02 -14.78
N PHE A 765 -33.11 7.72 -14.54
CA PHE A 765 -34.18 6.74 -14.73
C PHE A 765 -33.89 5.43 -13.98
N ASP A 766 -34.93 4.62 -13.81
CA ASP A 766 -34.84 3.27 -13.28
C ASP A 766 -34.71 2.29 -14.43
N ALA A 767 -33.67 1.47 -14.42
CA ALA A 767 -33.36 0.51 -15.46
C ALA A 767 -33.94 -0.89 -15.15
N GLY A 768 -34.27 -1.21 -13.88
CA GLY A 768 -34.83 -2.51 -13.50
C GLY A 768 -33.78 -3.56 -13.14
N GLU A 769 -34.15 -4.82 -13.22
CA GLU A 769 -33.32 -5.97 -12.82
C GLU A 769 -32.82 -6.78 -14.03
N GLY A 770 -31.66 -7.42 -13.86
CA GLY A 770 -31.14 -8.44 -14.78
C GLY A 770 -30.28 -7.89 -15.91
N ASP A 771 -30.06 -8.73 -16.92
CA ASP A 771 -29.41 -8.36 -18.20
C ASP A 771 -30.22 -7.31 -18.91
N MET A 772 -29.59 -6.22 -19.29
CA MET A 772 -30.28 -5.15 -19.99
C MET A 772 -29.41 -4.38 -20.94
N GLU A 773 -30.01 -4.00 -22.05
CA GLU A 773 -29.54 -2.94 -22.90
C GLU A 773 -30.39 -1.69 -22.65
N VAL A 774 -29.73 -0.63 -22.26
CA VAL A 774 -30.34 0.71 -22.14
C VAL A 774 -29.97 1.52 -23.34
N LEU A 775 -30.95 1.95 -24.11
CA LEU A 775 -30.75 2.84 -25.25
C LEU A 775 -31.41 4.19 -24.96
N SER A 776 -30.62 5.24 -25.01
CA SER A 776 -31.11 6.62 -25.00
C SER A 776 -30.87 7.25 -26.37
N LEU A 777 -31.94 7.47 -27.13
CA LEU A 777 -31.88 8.16 -28.42
C LEU A 777 -31.78 9.66 -28.21
N ILE A 778 -30.62 10.21 -28.47
CA ILE A 778 -30.36 11.66 -28.51
C ILE A 778 -30.52 12.09 -29.99
N HIS A 779 -31.70 12.56 -30.38
CA HIS A 779 -31.80 13.19 -31.68
C HIS A 779 -31.32 14.66 -31.63
N ILE A 780 -30.39 14.98 -32.49
CA ILE A 780 -29.95 16.35 -32.75
C ILE A 780 -31.01 17.06 -33.59
#